data_f4529f881fead8eef28e9a4aac19d6ff
#
_entry.id   f4529f881fead8eef28e9a4aac19d6ff
#
_cell.length_a   1.000
_cell.length_b   1.000
_cell.length_c   1.000
_cell.angle_alpha   90.00
_cell.angle_beta   90.00
_cell.angle_gamma   90.00
#
_symmetry.space_group_name_H-M   'P 1'
#
loop_
_entity.id
_entity.type
_entity.pdbx_description
1 polymer ?
#
loop_
_entity_poly.entity_id
_entity_poly.type
_entity_poly.pdbx_seq_one_letter_code
_entity_poly.pdbx_strand_id
1 'polypeptide(L)'
;MYLEYIRQWKEGQSYGPNTALFIQVGSFFELYDIPDPTTAECQTNMKKVVDILGIQLKIKKNDAPGKVDGYFAGFPTQSLHKFAHLLTRENWTVIVVEQGDELKKGKVQRGITRVLSPGTHVESSNADAFYLAGVVLEDTWAQTEGQGAAVLDLTTGTVHTYEGPSPDDLLHFFQVHPPKELVVWWRGRQPQEATLRRTLGIPTALIHIRQAQLYESVARLSVLQRSFKMKTMLPTLHALHLVNKPNAELCLVSLLRFAEDHFPSAAEHLHIPTPWSPQNAVYMGNHALTQLNMITVRPEDSVLAMFSRTFTSMGRRAIRERLLYPITSPQELENRYNQIAAIQSLLSPEKSELETLLRQIHDLSRLHRKITSHSITSPDVLAIDQSYESATLLAKFLESTPLSAPKFATAVKRFADIFDVEKAKGTDIFCLRDDVAPLTAAVENELAKVKSQIDSIVETVAKQSGLSPDVLRLDARDTDLVLTAPKAAVRQVADSVSRKLITIPGIECNLKKTINTIEIPELTRLHFASMTLRKKLDAAVQEELPPLCEALAADLIPVWDQLVAWISTVDVTVTLARVSTENKFCRPELASKEAASLQITGLRHPLIEAQQDRTEYVKHDVDLAGGWLVYGMNASGKSSLMKAVGIATILAQAGCFVPATTFRFTPFRKIFTRILNTDNLWAGLSSFAVEMTELREVLKLADPFSLVLGDEVCSGTESVSATALVGASLDWLSNKGARFIFATHLHGLTEIPLVTAIPSLKIWHLRVRYDPASRILVYERTLEPGAGSSLYGLEVAKAMDIPVSLLDTAHTIRRALLGAAAEEEAPLSSWNGTIQRRACENCGENIIKELEVHHIRQRSEADATGHFADGAHMNHARNLVVLCERCHDNHHNGVIDVGSVKMTSEGPVREKNVIVSSTSIRRSKWSDEQMETVEAYIRKYPNCPPSRLVFDLKQKEGIQISVAALRKVREAL
;
A
#
# COMPACT_ATOMS: atom_id res chain seq x y z
N MET A 1 24.95 -10.49 -41.00
CA MET A 1 24.49 -10.44 -39.59
C MET A 1 24.37 -9.01 -39.10
N TYR A 2 25.45 -8.21 -38.97
CA TYR A 2 25.37 -6.82 -38.44
C TYR A 2 24.38 -5.92 -39.15
N LEU A 3 24.42 -5.80 -40.46
CA LEU A 3 23.47 -4.96 -41.23
C LEU A 3 22.03 -5.47 -41.15
N GLU A 4 21.86 -6.79 -41.08
CA GLU A 4 20.56 -7.42 -40.89
C GLU A 4 20.00 -7.09 -39.51
N TYR A 5 20.83 -7.15 -38.47
CA TYR A 5 20.47 -6.79 -37.09
C TYR A 5 20.03 -5.31 -37.03
N ILE A 6 20.82 -4.39 -37.57
CA ILE A 6 20.50 -2.96 -37.55
C ILE A 6 19.19 -2.68 -38.30
N ARG A 7 18.95 -3.38 -39.41
CA ARG A 7 17.70 -3.25 -40.18
C ARG A 7 16.50 -3.71 -39.35
N GLN A 8 16.56 -4.91 -38.77
CA GLN A 8 15.49 -5.46 -37.93
C GLN A 8 15.28 -4.63 -36.67
N TRP A 9 16.36 -4.12 -36.07
CA TRP A 9 16.25 -3.21 -34.93
C TRP A 9 15.55 -1.92 -35.30
N LYS A 10 15.82 -1.32 -36.46
CA LYS A 10 15.12 -0.12 -36.96
C LYS A 10 13.62 -0.38 -37.21
N GLU A 11 13.28 -1.52 -37.79
CA GLU A 11 11.89 -1.97 -37.94
C GLU A 11 11.22 -2.15 -36.58
N GLY A 12 11.94 -2.67 -35.61
CA GLY A 12 11.48 -2.83 -34.21
C GLY A 12 11.24 -1.53 -33.44
N GLN A 13 11.76 -0.38 -33.90
CA GLN A 13 11.50 0.90 -33.23
C GLN A 13 10.00 1.31 -33.26
N SER A 14 9.18 0.64 -34.07
CA SER A 14 7.71 0.78 -34.05
C SER A 14 7.09 0.40 -32.72
N TYR A 15 7.78 -0.42 -31.88
CA TYR A 15 7.37 -0.78 -30.52
C TYR A 15 7.80 0.23 -29.44
N GLY A 16 8.57 1.25 -29.80
CA GLY A 16 9.00 2.32 -28.92
C GLY A 16 10.54 2.53 -28.91
N PRO A 17 11.03 3.63 -28.35
CA PRO A 17 12.43 3.99 -28.36
C PRO A 17 13.31 3.06 -27.49
N ASN A 18 12.76 2.44 -26.49
CA ASN A 18 13.45 1.47 -25.62
C ASN A 18 13.18 0.04 -26.10
N THR A 19 13.62 -0.28 -27.33
CA THR A 19 13.45 -1.61 -27.91
C THR A 19 14.82 -2.28 -28.07
N ALA A 20 14.98 -3.48 -27.50
CA ALA A 20 16.12 -4.36 -27.65
C ALA A 20 15.80 -5.48 -28.64
N LEU A 21 16.77 -5.92 -29.41
CA LEU A 21 16.63 -7.04 -30.35
C LEU A 21 17.58 -8.18 -29.95
N PHE A 22 17.06 -9.39 -29.79
CA PHE A 22 17.81 -10.61 -29.55
C PHE A 22 17.71 -11.53 -30.76
N ILE A 23 18.78 -11.78 -31.43
CA ILE A 23 18.83 -12.71 -32.58
C ILE A 23 19.46 -14.03 -32.16
N GLN A 24 18.78 -15.14 -32.39
CA GLN A 24 19.31 -16.46 -32.14
C GLN A 24 20.37 -16.82 -33.19
N VAL A 25 21.53 -17.28 -32.70
CA VAL A 25 22.63 -17.85 -33.51
C VAL A 25 23.11 -19.11 -32.82
N GLY A 26 22.67 -20.26 -33.33
CA GLY A 26 22.93 -21.55 -32.66
C GLY A 26 22.31 -21.60 -31.25
N SER A 27 23.15 -21.88 -30.26
CA SER A 27 22.73 -21.97 -28.84
C SER A 27 22.80 -20.64 -28.09
N PHE A 28 22.98 -19.50 -28.79
CA PHE A 28 23.08 -18.17 -28.16
C PHE A 28 22.05 -17.19 -28.74
N PHE A 29 21.62 -16.25 -27.91
CA PHE A 29 21.05 -14.99 -28.37
C PHE A 29 22.14 -13.92 -28.41
N GLU A 30 22.24 -13.23 -29.52
CA GLU A 30 23.32 -12.32 -29.83
C GLU A 30 22.79 -10.92 -30.17
N LEU A 31 23.57 -9.89 -29.81
CA LEU A 31 23.35 -8.48 -30.11
C LEU A 31 24.52 -7.98 -30.94
N TYR A 32 24.26 -7.12 -31.91
CA TYR A 32 25.27 -6.61 -32.82
C TYR A 32 25.13 -5.11 -33.02
N ASP A 33 26.26 -4.41 -33.20
CA ASP A 33 26.28 -3.02 -33.64
C ASP A 33 27.52 -2.72 -34.43
N ILE A 34 27.45 -1.70 -35.26
CA ILE A 34 28.58 -1.13 -35.98
C ILE A 34 28.69 0.33 -35.53
N PRO A 35 29.81 0.71 -34.86
CA PRO A 35 30.00 2.10 -34.46
C PRO A 35 30.06 3.00 -35.69
N ASP A 36 29.51 4.21 -35.57
CA ASP A 36 29.65 5.24 -36.60
C ASP A 36 31.13 5.62 -36.73
N PRO A 37 31.69 5.58 -37.94
CA PRO A 37 33.10 5.83 -38.16
C PRO A 37 33.57 7.24 -37.78
N THR A 38 32.63 8.19 -37.67
CA THR A 38 32.94 9.60 -37.38
C THR A 38 32.74 9.95 -35.92
N THR A 39 31.71 9.41 -35.27
CA THR A 39 31.34 9.74 -33.87
C THR A 39 31.74 8.66 -32.88
N ALA A 40 32.11 7.45 -33.34
CA ALA A 40 32.31 6.25 -32.54
C ALA A 40 31.10 5.84 -31.67
N GLU A 41 29.93 6.41 -31.95
CA GLU A 41 28.69 6.07 -31.28
C GLU A 41 28.03 4.83 -31.91
N CYS A 42 27.30 4.09 -31.12
CA CYS A 42 26.52 2.95 -31.60
C CYS A 42 25.32 3.43 -32.43
N GLN A 43 25.04 2.73 -33.55
CA GLN A 43 23.84 2.99 -34.37
C GLN A 43 22.55 2.50 -33.71
N THR A 44 22.69 1.58 -32.75
CA THR A 44 21.59 1.03 -31.95
C THR A 44 21.74 1.37 -30.48
N ASN A 45 20.78 0.96 -29.66
CA ASN A 45 20.84 1.12 -28.20
C ASN A 45 21.63 0.01 -27.47
N MET A 46 22.41 -0.79 -28.22
CA MET A 46 23.11 -1.98 -27.71
C MET A 46 23.91 -1.74 -26.43
N LYS A 47 24.68 -0.64 -26.33
CA LYS A 47 25.46 -0.34 -25.12
C LYS A 47 24.59 -0.27 -23.88
N LYS A 48 23.47 0.46 -23.97
CA LYS A 48 22.51 0.58 -22.84
C LYS A 48 21.93 -0.80 -22.46
N VAL A 49 21.59 -1.61 -23.48
CA VAL A 49 21.07 -2.96 -23.26
C VAL A 49 22.11 -3.83 -22.55
N VAL A 50 23.36 -3.84 -23.03
CA VAL A 50 24.47 -4.60 -22.44
C VAL A 50 24.75 -4.20 -21.00
N ASP A 51 24.70 -2.89 -20.69
CA ASP A 51 24.88 -2.35 -19.33
C ASP A 51 23.76 -2.83 -18.39
N ILE A 52 22.50 -2.79 -18.83
CA ILE A 52 21.35 -3.30 -18.04
C ILE A 52 21.46 -4.80 -17.80
N LEU A 53 21.88 -5.56 -18.82
CA LEU A 53 22.01 -7.01 -18.72
C LEU A 53 23.25 -7.45 -17.92
N GLY A 54 24.24 -6.58 -17.72
CA GLY A 54 25.48 -6.91 -17.06
C GLY A 54 26.33 -7.93 -17.81
N ILE A 55 26.22 -8.00 -19.15
CA ILE A 55 26.97 -8.93 -19.99
C ILE A 55 28.18 -8.23 -20.62
N GLN A 56 29.16 -9.02 -21.04
CA GLN A 56 30.40 -8.50 -21.60
C GLN A 56 30.24 -8.07 -23.06
N LEU A 57 30.53 -6.79 -23.34
CA LEU A 57 30.67 -6.28 -24.70
C LEU A 57 32.02 -6.68 -25.29
N LYS A 58 32.03 -7.32 -26.45
CA LYS A 58 33.24 -7.71 -27.18
C LYS A 58 33.36 -6.91 -28.48
N ILE A 59 34.58 -6.62 -28.89
CA ILE A 59 34.88 -5.99 -30.17
C ILE A 59 35.41 -7.07 -31.09
N LYS A 60 34.76 -7.30 -32.22
CA LYS A 60 35.22 -8.17 -33.26
C LYS A 60 35.95 -7.35 -34.28
N LYS A 61 37.27 -7.43 -34.27
CA LYS A 61 38.14 -6.78 -35.25
C LYS A 61 37.86 -7.32 -36.63
N ASN A 62 37.83 -6.44 -37.60
CA ASN A 62 37.63 -6.84 -38.99
C ASN A 62 38.93 -6.57 -39.76
N ASP A 63 39.74 -7.61 -39.95
CA ASP A 63 41.06 -7.52 -40.56
C ASP A 63 41.05 -7.18 -42.07
N ALA A 64 39.88 -6.99 -42.67
CA ALA A 64 39.76 -6.60 -44.06
C ALA A 64 39.93 -5.07 -44.25
N PRO A 65 40.76 -4.61 -45.18
CA PRO A 65 40.97 -3.18 -45.40
C PRO A 65 39.68 -2.40 -45.68
N GLY A 66 39.44 -1.34 -44.91
CA GLY A 66 38.27 -0.45 -45.06
C GLY A 66 36.97 -0.92 -44.40
N LYS A 67 36.99 -1.97 -43.56
CA LYS A 67 35.85 -2.41 -42.79
C LYS A 67 36.00 -1.99 -41.33
N VAL A 68 34.86 -1.51 -40.74
CA VAL A 68 34.81 -1.05 -39.37
C VAL A 68 34.65 -2.24 -38.39
N ASP A 69 35.32 -2.19 -37.25
CA ASP A 69 35.17 -3.16 -36.19
C ASP A 69 33.70 -3.16 -35.69
N GLY A 70 33.17 -4.36 -35.44
CA GLY A 70 31.79 -4.49 -34.94
C GLY A 70 31.73 -4.77 -33.42
N TYR A 71 30.75 -4.25 -32.76
CA TYR A 71 30.40 -4.63 -31.39
C TYR A 71 29.54 -5.90 -31.40
N PHE A 72 29.79 -6.75 -30.40
CA PHE A 72 29.12 -8.02 -30.24
C PHE A 72 28.93 -8.33 -28.73
N ALA A 73 27.76 -8.82 -28.36
CA ALA A 73 27.49 -9.39 -27.06
C ALA A 73 26.48 -10.53 -27.20
N GLY A 74 26.45 -11.48 -26.27
CA GLY A 74 25.48 -12.57 -26.35
C GLY A 74 25.45 -13.39 -25.06
N PHE A 75 24.40 -14.20 -24.97
CA PHE A 75 24.14 -15.08 -23.83
C PHE A 75 23.46 -16.39 -24.32
N PRO A 76 23.53 -17.48 -23.54
CA PRO A 76 22.92 -18.77 -23.91
C PRO A 76 21.39 -18.67 -24.04
N THR A 77 20.80 -19.39 -24.99
CA THR A 77 19.34 -19.40 -25.26
C THR A 77 18.52 -19.71 -24.01
N GLN A 78 18.99 -20.58 -23.12
CA GLN A 78 18.35 -20.93 -21.85
C GLN A 78 18.17 -19.73 -20.89
N SER A 79 18.93 -18.67 -21.09
CA SER A 79 18.89 -17.45 -20.26
C SER A 79 17.96 -16.35 -20.80
N LEU A 80 17.21 -16.61 -21.88
CA LEU A 80 16.36 -15.63 -22.53
C LEU A 80 15.41 -14.92 -21.54
N HIS A 81 14.64 -15.70 -20.80
CA HIS A 81 13.63 -15.15 -19.89
C HIS A 81 14.24 -14.34 -18.74
N LYS A 82 15.40 -14.76 -18.23
CA LYS A 82 16.16 -14.01 -17.22
C LYS A 82 16.56 -12.64 -17.74
N PHE A 83 17.14 -12.57 -18.93
CA PHE A 83 17.60 -11.30 -19.49
C PHE A 83 16.47 -10.44 -20.04
N ALA A 84 15.44 -11.04 -20.62
CA ALA A 84 14.22 -10.32 -21.00
C ALA A 84 13.53 -9.69 -19.78
N HIS A 85 13.48 -10.40 -18.65
CA HIS A 85 12.91 -9.87 -17.40
C HIS A 85 13.66 -8.62 -16.89
N LEU A 86 14.99 -8.61 -16.96
CA LEU A 86 15.78 -7.42 -16.55
C LEU A 86 15.42 -6.19 -17.39
N LEU A 87 15.26 -6.35 -18.70
CA LEU A 87 14.89 -5.26 -19.59
C LEU A 87 13.43 -4.82 -19.43
N THR A 88 12.51 -5.78 -19.36
CA THR A 88 11.07 -5.42 -19.22
C THR A 88 10.79 -4.73 -17.88
N ARG A 89 11.55 -5.02 -16.82
CA ARG A 89 11.49 -4.30 -15.54
C ARG A 89 11.87 -2.83 -15.68
N GLU A 90 12.79 -2.51 -16.57
CA GLU A 90 13.24 -1.13 -16.87
C GLU A 90 12.42 -0.47 -18.01
N ASN A 91 11.21 -0.98 -18.27
CA ASN A 91 10.32 -0.51 -19.35
C ASN A 91 10.90 -0.62 -20.77
N TRP A 92 11.67 -1.68 -21.03
CA TRP A 92 12.15 -2.03 -22.37
C TRP A 92 11.25 -3.08 -23.01
N THR A 93 11.11 -3.01 -24.33
CA THR A 93 10.52 -4.06 -25.16
C THR A 93 11.62 -4.89 -25.79
N VAL A 94 11.50 -6.22 -25.78
CA VAL A 94 12.49 -7.16 -26.31
C VAL A 94 11.88 -7.89 -27.49
N ILE A 95 12.47 -7.72 -28.67
CA ILE A 95 12.11 -8.48 -29.87
C ILE A 95 12.99 -9.71 -29.93
N VAL A 96 12.37 -10.89 -30.00
CA VAL A 96 13.06 -12.18 -30.10
C VAL A 96 12.93 -12.68 -31.53
N VAL A 97 14.09 -12.91 -32.16
CA VAL A 97 14.21 -13.46 -33.49
C VAL A 97 14.85 -14.84 -33.40
N GLU A 98 14.08 -15.87 -33.69
CA GLU A 98 14.54 -17.26 -33.60
C GLU A 98 14.91 -17.85 -34.98
N GLN A 99 15.70 -18.91 -34.95
CA GLN A 99 16.07 -19.65 -36.14
C GLN A 99 14.97 -20.64 -36.51
N GLY A 100 14.45 -20.53 -37.73
CA GLY A 100 13.56 -21.50 -38.32
C GLY A 100 14.36 -22.63 -39.06
N ASP A 101 13.64 -23.44 -39.81
CA ASP A 101 14.21 -24.55 -40.56
C ASP A 101 15.26 -24.10 -41.60
N GLU A 102 16.28 -24.94 -41.83
CA GLU A 102 17.29 -24.69 -42.85
C GLU A 102 16.67 -24.71 -44.25
N LEU A 103 16.75 -23.57 -44.94
CA LEU A 103 16.42 -23.48 -46.35
C LEU A 103 17.51 -24.23 -47.20
N LYS A 104 17.09 -24.88 -48.28
CA LYS A 104 18.00 -25.46 -49.26
C LYS A 104 19.10 -24.45 -49.63
N LYS A 105 20.37 -24.77 -49.35
CA LYS A 105 21.64 -24.00 -49.52
C LYS A 105 22.24 -23.38 -48.25
N GLY A 106 21.97 -23.89 -47.04
CA GLY A 106 22.65 -23.43 -45.83
C GLY A 106 22.25 -22.03 -45.35
N LYS A 107 21.15 -21.49 -45.85
CA LYS A 107 20.59 -20.24 -45.33
C LYS A 107 19.52 -20.57 -44.29
N VAL A 108 19.72 -20.13 -43.05
CA VAL A 108 18.76 -20.24 -41.96
C VAL A 108 17.76 -19.08 -42.07
N GLN A 109 16.48 -19.43 -42.16
CA GLN A 109 15.41 -18.43 -42.08
C GLN A 109 15.34 -17.90 -40.63
N ARG A 110 15.25 -16.57 -40.45
CA ARG A 110 15.07 -15.92 -39.18
C ARG A 110 13.82 -15.04 -39.22
N GLY A 111 12.99 -15.18 -38.24
CA GLY A 111 11.76 -14.38 -38.10
C GLY A 111 11.54 -13.91 -36.67
N ILE A 112 10.79 -12.82 -36.50
CA ILE A 112 10.29 -12.37 -35.20
C ILE A 112 9.29 -13.42 -34.73
N THR A 113 9.58 -14.07 -33.63
CA THR A 113 8.72 -15.09 -33.03
C THR A 113 7.93 -14.54 -31.85
N ARG A 114 8.54 -13.64 -31.09
CA ARG A 114 7.93 -13.06 -29.89
C ARG A 114 8.40 -11.63 -29.70
N VAL A 115 7.50 -10.79 -29.17
CA VAL A 115 7.79 -9.45 -28.67
C VAL A 115 7.42 -9.41 -27.18
N LEU A 116 8.41 -9.26 -26.32
CA LEU A 116 8.24 -9.28 -24.87
C LEU A 116 8.28 -7.84 -24.36
N SER A 117 7.16 -7.32 -23.89
CA SER A 117 7.05 -6.00 -23.28
C SER A 117 6.71 -6.12 -21.79
N PRO A 118 6.73 -5.03 -21.01
CA PRO A 118 6.37 -5.07 -19.59
C PRO A 118 5.01 -5.69 -19.29
N GLY A 119 4.03 -5.56 -20.18
CA GLY A 119 2.68 -6.12 -20.03
C GLY A 119 2.47 -7.48 -20.70
N THR A 120 3.35 -7.90 -21.63
CA THR A 120 3.18 -9.14 -22.41
C THR A 120 4.17 -10.24 -22.04
N HIS A 121 5.11 -10.01 -21.13
CA HIS A 121 6.08 -11.01 -20.70
C HIS A 121 5.46 -12.04 -19.73
N VAL A 122 4.97 -13.14 -20.26
CA VAL A 122 4.21 -14.18 -19.54
C VAL A 122 5.04 -14.99 -18.54
N GLU A 123 6.34 -15.16 -18.77
CA GLU A 123 7.23 -16.03 -17.96
C GLU A 123 7.93 -15.28 -16.81
N SER A 124 7.26 -14.28 -16.21
CA SER A 124 7.82 -13.56 -15.08
C SER A 124 7.74 -14.35 -13.78
N SER A 125 8.85 -14.42 -13.04
CA SER A 125 8.95 -15.07 -11.72
C SER A 125 8.45 -14.18 -10.55
N ASN A 126 8.00 -12.96 -10.81
CA ASN A 126 7.56 -12.04 -9.77
C ASN A 126 6.15 -12.40 -9.25
N ALA A 127 5.93 -12.28 -7.94
CA ALA A 127 4.65 -12.55 -7.29
C ALA A 127 3.55 -11.52 -7.60
N ASP A 128 3.91 -10.33 -8.12
CA ASP A 128 2.98 -9.26 -8.44
C ASP A 128 2.20 -9.54 -9.74
N ALA A 129 1.07 -8.86 -9.92
CA ALA A 129 0.32 -8.89 -11.17
C ALA A 129 1.06 -8.10 -12.27
N PHE A 130 0.94 -8.57 -13.51
CA PHE A 130 1.50 -7.93 -14.70
C PHE A 130 0.38 -7.47 -15.62
N TYR A 131 -0.19 -6.31 -15.28
CA TYR A 131 -1.31 -5.78 -16.04
C TYR A 131 -0.86 -5.07 -17.30
N LEU A 132 -1.33 -5.61 -18.45
CA LEU A 132 -1.45 -4.90 -19.72
C LEU A 132 -2.81 -4.22 -19.73
N ALA A 133 -2.86 -2.91 -19.83
CA ALA A 133 -4.09 -2.15 -19.76
C ALA A 133 -4.39 -1.40 -21.06
N GLY A 134 -5.65 -1.15 -21.28
CA GLY A 134 -6.14 -0.29 -22.35
C GLY A 134 -7.15 0.71 -21.85
N VAL A 135 -7.25 1.84 -22.54
CA VAL A 135 -8.29 2.83 -22.33
C VAL A 135 -8.68 3.49 -23.65
N VAL A 136 -9.99 3.66 -23.84
CA VAL A 136 -10.54 4.46 -24.95
C VAL A 136 -10.95 5.81 -24.39
N LEU A 137 -10.38 6.90 -24.96
CA LEU A 137 -10.61 8.28 -24.55
C LEU A 137 -11.15 9.10 -25.73
N GLU A 138 -12.06 10.03 -25.44
CA GLU A 138 -12.59 11.01 -26.40
C GLU A 138 -12.03 12.42 -26.12
N ASP A 139 -12.18 13.35 -27.06
CA ASP A 139 -11.60 14.71 -27.02
C ASP A 139 -12.00 15.49 -25.74
N THR A 140 -13.18 15.19 -25.19
CA THR A 140 -13.74 15.83 -23.99
C THR A 140 -13.81 14.87 -22.81
N TRP A 141 -12.86 13.99 -22.72
CA TRP A 141 -12.85 12.88 -21.75
C TRP A 141 -13.09 13.27 -20.27
N ALA A 142 -12.85 14.52 -19.92
CA ALA A 142 -13.19 15.05 -18.59
C ALA A 142 -14.68 15.41 -18.42
N GLN A 143 -15.48 15.36 -19.48
CA GLN A 143 -16.87 15.81 -19.49
C GLN A 143 -17.85 14.86 -20.17
N THR A 144 -17.40 13.76 -20.80
CA THR A 144 -18.22 12.92 -21.68
C THR A 144 -18.72 11.64 -21.05
N GLU A 145 -19.85 11.19 -21.52
CA GLU A 145 -20.51 9.93 -21.24
C GLU A 145 -19.66 8.76 -21.76
N GLY A 146 -19.14 7.92 -20.89
CA GLY A 146 -18.67 6.60 -21.25
C GLY A 146 -17.20 6.45 -21.64
N GLN A 147 -16.30 6.53 -20.66
CA GLN A 147 -14.93 6.04 -20.82
C GLN A 147 -14.93 4.51 -20.70
N GLY A 148 -14.19 3.82 -21.59
CA GLY A 148 -14.03 2.37 -21.53
C GLY A 148 -12.58 1.99 -21.26
N ALA A 149 -12.37 1.06 -20.31
CA ALA A 149 -11.05 0.50 -20.03
C ALA A 149 -11.11 -1.02 -19.90
N ALA A 150 -9.97 -1.66 -20.16
CA ALA A 150 -9.76 -3.07 -19.93
C ALA A 150 -8.37 -3.33 -19.38
N VAL A 151 -8.24 -4.33 -18.54
CA VAL A 151 -6.96 -4.76 -17.96
C VAL A 151 -6.84 -6.27 -18.12
N LEU A 152 -5.71 -6.72 -18.63
CA LEU A 152 -5.36 -8.14 -18.83
C LEU A 152 -4.14 -8.48 -18.00
N ASP A 153 -4.17 -9.58 -17.27
CA ASP A 153 -2.97 -10.26 -16.79
C ASP A 153 -2.78 -11.54 -17.59
N LEU A 154 -1.92 -11.51 -18.58
CA LEU A 154 -1.66 -12.65 -19.46
C LEU A 154 -1.01 -13.81 -18.73
N THR A 155 -0.35 -13.55 -17.59
CA THR A 155 0.31 -14.59 -16.78
C THR A 155 -0.68 -15.45 -15.99
N THR A 156 -1.84 -14.90 -15.66
CA THR A 156 -2.91 -15.59 -14.94
C THR A 156 -4.15 -15.82 -15.81
N GLY A 157 -4.27 -15.11 -16.93
CA GLY A 157 -5.45 -15.14 -17.80
C GLY A 157 -6.61 -14.26 -17.29
N THR A 158 -6.44 -13.47 -16.24
CA THR A 158 -7.51 -12.65 -15.66
C THR A 158 -7.78 -11.39 -16.48
N VAL A 159 -9.05 -11.01 -16.58
CA VAL A 159 -9.52 -9.86 -17.35
C VAL A 159 -10.47 -9.02 -16.51
N HIS A 160 -10.26 -7.71 -16.45
CA HIS A 160 -11.16 -6.75 -15.81
C HIS A 160 -11.58 -5.69 -16.82
N THR A 161 -12.83 -5.26 -16.76
CA THR A 161 -13.37 -4.23 -17.65
C THR A 161 -14.08 -3.14 -16.88
N TYR A 162 -13.96 -1.91 -17.35
CA TYR A 162 -14.63 -0.72 -16.83
C TYR A 162 -15.32 0.03 -17.95
N GLU A 163 -16.53 0.52 -17.68
CA GLU A 163 -17.20 1.55 -18.48
C GLU A 163 -17.99 2.47 -17.54
N GLY A 164 -17.76 3.77 -17.65
CA GLY A 164 -18.43 4.76 -16.83
C GLY A 164 -18.02 6.19 -17.18
N PRO A 165 -18.75 7.19 -16.68
CA PRO A 165 -18.48 8.60 -16.95
C PRO A 165 -17.47 9.24 -15.98
N SER A 166 -17.12 8.56 -14.88
CA SER A 166 -16.34 9.14 -13.79
C SER A 166 -14.84 8.97 -14.00
N PRO A 167 -14.06 10.07 -14.12
CA PRO A 167 -12.61 10.00 -14.14
C PRO A 167 -12.00 9.41 -12.83
N ASP A 168 -12.65 9.68 -11.68
CA ASP A 168 -12.20 9.15 -10.40
C ASP A 168 -12.40 7.63 -10.29
N ASP A 169 -13.48 7.09 -10.85
CA ASP A 169 -13.68 5.63 -10.91
C ASP A 169 -12.66 4.96 -11.84
N LEU A 170 -12.33 5.60 -12.97
CA LEU A 170 -11.28 5.12 -13.86
C LEU A 170 -9.90 5.17 -13.19
N LEU A 171 -9.60 6.25 -12.48
CA LEU A 171 -8.40 6.36 -11.65
C LEU A 171 -8.36 5.24 -10.60
N HIS A 172 -9.45 5.03 -9.87
CA HIS A 172 -9.57 3.99 -8.86
C HIS A 172 -9.38 2.60 -9.47
N PHE A 173 -9.97 2.34 -10.64
CA PHE A 173 -9.78 1.10 -11.39
C PHE A 173 -8.31 0.82 -11.68
N PHE A 174 -7.52 1.81 -12.14
CA PHE A 174 -6.08 1.66 -12.37
C PHE A 174 -5.25 1.65 -11.09
N GLN A 175 -5.71 2.23 -10.00
CA GLN A 175 -5.05 2.11 -8.71
C GLN A 175 -5.17 0.71 -8.11
N VAL A 176 -6.31 0.04 -8.32
CA VAL A 176 -6.51 -1.36 -7.94
C VAL A 176 -5.73 -2.29 -8.87
N HIS A 177 -5.78 -2.04 -10.18
CA HIS A 177 -5.11 -2.82 -11.22
C HIS A 177 -4.00 -1.99 -11.91
N PRO A 178 -2.85 -1.76 -11.24
CA PRO A 178 -1.81 -0.86 -11.74
C PRO A 178 -1.14 -1.42 -13.00
N PRO A 179 -1.28 -0.76 -14.16
CA PRO A 179 -0.70 -1.24 -15.39
C PRO A 179 0.83 -1.14 -15.37
N LYS A 180 1.51 -2.15 -15.89
CA LYS A 180 2.91 -2.08 -16.28
C LYS A 180 3.05 -1.48 -17.67
N GLU A 181 2.03 -1.69 -18.50
CA GLU A 181 1.94 -1.16 -19.85
C GLU A 181 0.51 -0.72 -20.13
N LEU A 182 0.34 0.49 -20.68
CA LEU A 182 -0.95 1.07 -21.02
C LEU A 182 -1.00 1.45 -22.49
N VAL A 183 -2.04 1.01 -23.19
CA VAL A 183 -2.34 1.45 -24.55
C VAL A 183 -3.55 2.39 -24.50
N VAL A 184 -3.34 3.62 -24.94
CA VAL A 184 -4.37 4.65 -25.00
C VAL A 184 -4.87 4.77 -26.43
N TRP A 185 -6.13 4.44 -26.67
CA TRP A 185 -6.82 4.69 -27.93
C TRP A 185 -7.64 5.97 -27.82
N TRP A 186 -7.28 6.96 -28.60
CA TRP A 186 -7.92 8.26 -28.54
C TRP A 186 -8.76 8.54 -29.80
N ARG A 187 -9.82 9.35 -29.61
CA ARG A 187 -10.66 9.90 -30.64
C ARG A 187 -10.61 11.43 -30.52
N GLY A 188 -10.42 12.15 -31.64
CA GLY A 188 -10.30 13.60 -31.68
C GLY A 188 -8.87 14.08 -31.47
N ARG A 189 -8.57 14.94 -30.49
CA ARG A 189 -7.24 15.50 -30.22
C ARG A 189 -6.37 14.56 -29.41
N GLN A 190 -5.13 14.35 -29.84
CA GLN A 190 -4.18 13.50 -29.12
C GLN A 190 -3.88 14.04 -27.72
N PRO A 191 -4.05 13.23 -26.65
CA PRO A 191 -3.74 13.64 -25.32
C PRO A 191 -2.22 13.69 -25.08
N GLN A 192 -1.79 14.57 -24.16
CA GLN A 192 -0.39 14.63 -23.74
C GLN A 192 -0.09 13.52 -22.71
N GLU A 193 1.03 12.85 -22.86
CA GLU A 193 1.44 11.73 -21.98
C GLU A 193 1.55 12.16 -20.50
N ALA A 194 2.12 13.33 -20.23
CA ALA A 194 2.24 13.85 -18.86
C ALA A 194 0.87 14.04 -18.18
N THR A 195 -0.12 14.49 -18.94
CA THR A 195 -1.50 14.64 -18.45
C THR A 195 -2.10 13.27 -18.15
N LEU A 196 -1.96 12.29 -19.06
CA LEU A 196 -2.44 10.92 -18.87
C LEU A 196 -1.86 10.28 -17.62
N ARG A 197 -0.52 10.34 -17.43
CA ARG A 197 0.15 9.77 -16.27
C ARG A 197 -0.43 10.27 -14.96
N ARG A 198 -0.68 11.56 -14.87
CA ARG A 198 -1.23 12.19 -13.67
C ARG A 198 -2.69 11.83 -13.46
N THR A 199 -3.52 12.02 -14.48
CA THR A 199 -4.97 11.83 -14.35
C THR A 199 -5.35 10.38 -14.12
N LEU A 200 -4.61 9.43 -14.74
CA LEU A 200 -4.84 8.00 -14.54
C LEU A 200 -4.04 7.41 -13.37
N GLY A 201 -3.20 8.21 -12.71
CA GLY A 201 -2.42 7.77 -11.55
C GLY A 201 -1.38 6.68 -11.85
N ILE A 202 -0.77 6.70 -13.04
CA ILE A 202 0.14 5.67 -13.56
C ILE A 202 1.55 6.22 -13.86
N PRO A 203 2.31 6.65 -12.85
CA PRO A 203 3.57 7.36 -13.08
C PRO A 203 4.64 6.54 -13.80
N THR A 204 4.65 5.22 -13.61
CA THR A 204 5.73 4.31 -14.04
C THR A 204 5.39 3.40 -15.22
N ALA A 205 4.13 3.38 -15.70
CA ALA A 205 3.73 2.51 -16.80
C ALA A 205 4.37 2.92 -18.13
N LEU A 206 4.68 1.93 -18.99
CA LEU A 206 4.99 2.18 -20.40
C LEU A 206 3.67 2.59 -21.10
N ILE A 207 3.65 3.74 -21.79
CA ILE A 207 2.43 4.25 -22.44
C ILE A 207 2.61 4.25 -23.95
N HIS A 208 1.61 3.66 -24.65
CA HIS A 208 1.46 3.74 -26.09
C HIS A 208 0.21 4.57 -26.42
N ILE A 209 0.36 5.61 -27.21
CA ILE A 209 -0.76 6.47 -27.65
C ILE A 209 -1.06 6.16 -29.11
N ARG A 210 -2.26 5.65 -29.39
CA ARG A 210 -2.72 5.22 -30.70
C ARG A 210 -4.07 5.82 -31.02
N GLN A 211 -4.32 6.09 -32.30
CA GLN A 211 -5.65 6.49 -32.77
C GLN A 211 -6.62 5.31 -32.67
N ALA A 212 -7.82 5.56 -32.18
CA ALA A 212 -8.84 4.51 -32.06
C ALA A 212 -9.29 4.04 -33.46
N GLN A 213 -9.26 2.74 -33.68
CA GLN A 213 -9.76 2.11 -34.90
C GLN A 213 -11.13 1.50 -34.61
N LEU A 214 -12.07 1.71 -35.56
CA LEU A 214 -13.36 1.06 -35.50
C LEU A 214 -13.27 -0.28 -36.23
N TYR A 215 -13.61 -1.36 -35.55
CA TYR A 215 -13.66 -2.69 -36.14
C TYR A 215 -15.11 -3.06 -36.47
N GLU A 216 -15.30 -3.80 -37.56
CA GLU A 216 -16.59 -4.39 -37.90
C GLU A 216 -17.05 -5.35 -36.81
N SER A 217 -18.38 -5.45 -36.60
CA SER A 217 -18.95 -6.30 -35.55
C SER A 217 -18.53 -7.76 -35.64
N VAL A 218 -18.45 -8.31 -36.85
CA VAL A 218 -18.01 -9.69 -37.08
C VAL A 218 -16.56 -9.89 -36.65
N ALA A 219 -15.69 -8.94 -36.97
CA ALA A 219 -14.27 -9.00 -36.60
C ALA A 219 -14.08 -8.90 -35.08
N ARG A 220 -14.87 -8.04 -34.39
CA ARG A 220 -14.85 -7.94 -32.92
C ARG A 220 -15.27 -9.23 -32.26
N LEU A 221 -16.41 -9.80 -32.68
CA LEU A 221 -16.93 -11.05 -32.15
C LEU A 221 -15.96 -12.23 -32.37
N SER A 222 -15.30 -12.29 -33.54
CA SER A 222 -14.31 -13.32 -33.84
C SER A 222 -13.11 -13.26 -32.89
N VAL A 223 -12.58 -12.07 -32.57
CA VAL A 223 -11.50 -11.90 -31.58
C VAL A 223 -11.96 -12.39 -30.21
N LEU A 224 -13.13 -11.91 -29.75
CA LEU A 224 -13.66 -12.30 -28.42
C LEU A 224 -13.89 -13.82 -28.31
N GLN A 225 -14.48 -14.44 -29.33
CA GLN A 225 -14.75 -15.90 -29.33
C GLN A 225 -13.44 -16.72 -29.29
N ARG A 226 -12.41 -16.29 -30.03
CA ARG A 226 -11.11 -16.95 -30.03
C ARG A 226 -10.42 -16.84 -28.69
N SER A 227 -10.43 -15.65 -28.08
CA SER A 227 -9.72 -15.40 -26.83
C SER A 227 -10.37 -16.08 -25.63
N PHE A 228 -11.70 -16.15 -25.58
CA PHE A 228 -12.40 -16.67 -24.39
C PHE A 228 -12.86 -18.12 -24.53
N LYS A 229 -12.88 -18.73 -25.75
CA LYS A 229 -13.24 -20.14 -26.03
C LYS A 229 -14.43 -20.66 -25.20
N MET A 230 -15.50 -19.85 -25.07
CA MET A 230 -16.63 -20.16 -24.20
C MET A 230 -17.54 -21.26 -24.73
N LYS A 231 -17.93 -22.20 -23.86
CA LYS A 231 -19.00 -23.19 -24.11
C LYS A 231 -20.30 -22.70 -23.46
N THR A 232 -20.98 -21.74 -24.10
CA THR A 232 -22.24 -21.16 -23.56
C THR A 232 -23.27 -21.00 -24.67
N MET A 233 -24.56 -21.10 -24.32
CA MET A 233 -25.68 -20.76 -25.21
C MET A 233 -25.99 -19.25 -25.26
N LEU A 234 -25.37 -18.44 -24.37
CA LEU A 234 -25.58 -17.01 -24.35
C LEU A 234 -24.85 -16.35 -25.51
N PRO A 235 -25.39 -15.25 -26.08
CA PRO A 235 -24.65 -14.41 -27.03
C PRO A 235 -23.33 -13.94 -26.41
N THR A 236 -22.27 -13.86 -27.20
CA THR A 236 -20.89 -13.57 -26.74
C THR A 236 -20.81 -12.34 -25.83
N LEU A 237 -21.45 -11.23 -26.20
CA LEU A 237 -21.40 -10.00 -25.40
C LEU A 237 -22.13 -10.13 -24.05
N HIS A 238 -23.20 -10.94 -23.99
CA HIS A 238 -23.89 -11.24 -22.72
C HIS A 238 -23.01 -12.08 -21.81
N ALA A 239 -22.40 -13.11 -22.35
CA ALA A 239 -21.51 -13.99 -21.57
C ALA A 239 -20.25 -13.27 -21.04
N LEU A 240 -19.81 -12.25 -21.75
CA LEU A 240 -18.64 -11.41 -21.35
C LEU A 240 -19.02 -10.15 -20.58
N HIS A 241 -20.28 -9.96 -20.20
CA HIS A 241 -20.75 -8.76 -19.47
C HIS A 241 -20.49 -7.42 -20.18
N LEU A 242 -20.44 -7.44 -21.52
CA LEU A 242 -20.14 -6.27 -22.36
C LEU A 242 -21.38 -5.64 -23.01
N VAL A 243 -22.57 -6.14 -22.75
CA VAL A 243 -23.82 -5.56 -23.27
C VAL A 243 -23.98 -4.13 -22.76
N ASN A 244 -24.29 -3.21 -23.67
CA ASN A 244 -24.39 -1.77 -23.40
C ASN A 244 -23.08 -1.11 -22.89
N LYS A 245 -21.93 -1.70 -23.22
CA LYS A 245 -20.59 -1.18 -22.87
C LYS A 245 -19.71 -1.09 -24.13
N PRO A 246 -20.02 -0.21 -25.08
CA PRO A 246 -19.35 -0.16 -26.37
C PRO A 246 -17.87 0.27 -26.28
N ASN A 247 -17.52 1.15 -25.34
CA ASN A 247 -16.14 1.60 -25.18
C ASN A 247 -15.27 0.54 -24.46
N ALA A 248 -15.82 -0.18 -23.49
CA ALA A 248 -15.14 -1.31 -22.85
C ALA A 248 -14.96 -2.47 -23.85
N GLU A 249 -15.98 -2.77 -24.69
CA GLU A 249 -15.85 -3.75 -25.76
C GLU A 249 -14.74 -3.38 -26.74
N LEU A 250 -14.77 -2.14 -27.25
CA LEU A 250 -13.76 -1.66 -28.18
C LEU A 250 -12.37 -1.69 -27.58
N CYS A 251 -12.26 -1.26 -26.33
CA CYS A 251 -11.00 -1.28 -25.58
C CYS A 251 -10.46 -2.71 -25.46
N LEU A 252 -11.31 -3.64 -25.02
CA LEU A 252 -10.92 -5.05 -24.83
C LEU A 252 -10.49 -5.69 -26.15
N VAL A 253 -11.25 -5.51 -27.24
CA VAL A 253 -10.89 -6.04 -28.57
C VAL A 253 -9.56 -5.47 -29.06
N SER A 254 -9.36 -4.17 -28.90
CA SER A 254 -8.11 -3.52 -29.32
C SER A 254 -6.92 -4.01 -28.50
N LEU A 255 -7.12 -4.25 -27.19
CA LEU A 255 -6.10 -4.74 -26.27
C LEU A 255 -5.74 -6.21 -26.54
N LEU A 256 -6.73 -7.04 -26.86
CA LEU A 256 -6.50 -8.44 -27.27
C LEU A 256 -5.70 -8.51 -28.56
N ARG A 257 -6.01 -7.69 -29.57
CA ARG A 257 -5.22 -7.60 -30.79
C ARG A 257 -3.80 -7.12 -30.54
N PHE A 258 -3.64 -6.14 -29.65
CA PHE A 258 -2.30 -5.71 -29.25
C PHE A 258 -1.51 -6.84 -28.62
N ALA A 259 -2.12 -7.65 -27.77
CA ALA A 259 -1.48 -8.82 -27.17
C ALA A 259 -1.15 -9.91 -28.22
N GLU A 260 -2.07 -10.17 -29.16
CA GLU A 260 -1.85 -11.10 -30.29
C GLU A 260 -0.70 -10.68 -31.19
N ASP A 261 -0.54 -9.38 -31.48
CA ASP A 261 0.58 -8.83 -32.26
C ASP A 261 1.94 -9.06 -31.57
N HIS A 262 1.95 -9.19 -30.25
CA HIS A 262 3.15 -9.44 -29.46
C HIS A 262 3.44 -10.94 -29.32
N PHE A 263 2.42 -11.72 -29.03
CA PHE A 263 2.51 -13.16 -28.90
C PHE A 263 1.14 -13.80 -29.17
N PRO A 264 0.95 -14.46 -30.35
CA PRO A 264 -0.37 -14.90 -30.83
C PRO A 264 -1.15 -15.79 -29.84
N SER A 265 -0.47 -16.71 -29.15
CA SER A 265 -1.12 -17.64 -28.20
C SER A 265 -1.38 -17.03 -26.82
N ALA A 266 -0.80 -15.87 -26.50
CA ALA A 266 -0.93 -15.27 -25.16
C ALA A 266 -2.37 -14.83 -24.83
N ALA A 267 -3.14 -14.44 -25.84
CA ALA A 267 -4.52 -13.97 -25.70
C ALA A 267 -5.58 -15.07 -25.79
N GLU A 268 -5.20 -16.35 -25.80
CA GLU A 268 -6.14 -17.47 -25.83
C GLU A 268 -6.49 -17.98 -24.41
N HIS A 269 -7.64 -18.64 -24.26
CA HIS A 269 -8.13 -19.21 -22.99
C HIS A 269 -8.11 -18.24 -21.81
N LEU A 270 -8.52 -17.00 -22.03
CA LEU A 270 -8.66 -16.01 -20.97
C LEU A 270 -9.93 -16.27 -20.14
N HIS A 271 -9.91 -15.84 -18.88
CA HIS A 271 -11.07 -15.89 -17.98
C HIS A 271 -12.13 -14.87 -18.42
N ILE A 272 -13.40 -15.18 -18.15
CA ILE A 272 -14.50 -14.25 -18.41
C ILE A 272 -14.22 -12.92 -17.72
N PRO A 273 -14.39 -11.78 -18.42
CA PRO A 273 -14.12 -10.47 -17.86
C PRO A 273 -14.94 -10.18 -16.60
N THR A 274 -14.28 -9.75 -15.55
CA THR A 274 -14.92 -9.25 -14.34
C THR A 274 -15.21 -7.75 -14.53
N PRO A 275 -16.49 -7.35 -14.60
CA PRO A 275 -16.83 -5.95 -14.75
C PRO A 275 -16.59 -5.19 -13.44
N TRP A 276 -16.00 -4.00 -13.54
CA TRP A 276 -15.93 -3.06 -12.44
C TRP A 276 -17.34 -2.61 -12.05
N SER A 277 -17.68 -2.76 -10.78
CA SER A 277 -19.02 -2.43 -10.25
C SER A 277 -18.93 -1.31 -9.21
N PRO A 278 -19.12 -0.04 -9.61
CA PRO A 278 -19.11 1.08 -8.67
C PRO A 278 -20.22 0.97 -7.60
N GLN A 279 -21.28 0.21 -7.88
CA GLN A 279 -22.44 0.08 -6.98
C GLN A 279 -22.09 -0.64 -5.66
N ASN A 280 -21.14 -1.57 -5.70
CA ASN A 280 -20.73 -2.36 -4.54
C ASN A 280 -19.46 -1.80 -3.88
N ALA A 281 -18.76 -0.87 -4.52
CA ALA A 281 -17.56 -0.23 -4.02
C ALA A 281 -17.85 1.11 -3.38
N VAL A 282 -16.96 1.54 -2.50
CA VAL A 282 -16.94 2.92 -2.02
C VAL A 282 -16.33 3.80 -3.11
N TYR A 283 -17.02 4.88 -3.48
CA TYR A 283 -16.50 5.88 -4.39
C TYR A 283 -15.33 6.64 -3.73
N MET A 284 -14.16 6.64 -4.38
CA MET A 284 -12.92 7.27 -3.89
C MET A 284 -12.64 8.56 -4.65
N GLY A 285 -13.24 9.67 -4.23
CA GLY A 285 -13.07 10.97 -4.89
C GLY A 285 -11.74 11.65 -4.56
N ASN A 286 -11.27 12.49 -5.49
CA ASN A 286 -10.13 13.37 -5.31
C ASN A 286 -8.83 12.64 -4.88
N HIS A 287 -8.47 11.55 -5.53
CA HIS A 287 -7.27 10.77 -5.22
C HIS A 287 -7.19 10.26 -3.77
N ALA A 288 -8.32 9.93 -3.14
CA ALA A 288 -8.40 9.57 -1.72
C ALA A 288 -7.41 8.48 -1.30
N LEU A 289 -7.22 7.43 -2.10
CA LEU A 289 -6.28 6.35 -1.78
C LEU A 289 -4.83 6.83 -1.64
N THR A 290 -4.41 7.77 -2.49
CA THR A 290 -3.06 8.35 -2.44
C THR A 290 -2.93 9.35 -1.31
N GLN A 291 -3.93 10.24 -1.14
CA GLN A 291 -3.91 11.26 -0.09
C GLN A 291 -3.95 10.67 1.32
N LEU A 292 -4.60 9.51 1.50
CA LEU A 292 -4.64 8.76 2.75
C LEU A 292 -3.46 7.77 2.91
N ASN A 293 -2.47 7.80 2.02
CA ASN A 293 -1.34 6.89 2.05
C ASN A 293 -1.74 5.40 2.04
N MET A 294 -2.91 5.06 1.46
CA MET A 294 -3.24 3.66 1.18
C MET A 294 -2.25 3.08 0.17
N ILE A 295 -1.91 3.87 -0.84
CA ILE A 295 -0.82 3.67 -1.81
C ILE A 295 0.04 4.92 -1.88
N THR A 296 1.34 4.77 -2.12
CA THR A 296 2.31 5.87 -2.21
C THR A 296 3.31 5.62 -3.34
N VAL A 297 4.05 6.65 -3.72
CA VAL A 297 5.15 6.54 -4.70
C VAL A 297 6.26 5.61 -4.17
N ARG A 298 6.51 5.64 -2.86
CA ARG A 298 7.37 4.68 -2.16
C ARG A 298 6.47 3.62 -1.55
N PRO A 299 6.36 2.42 -2.13
CA PRO A 299 5.41 1.40 -1.68
C PRO A 299 5.54 1.06 -0.19
N GLU A 300 6.75 1.09 0.36
CA GLU A 300 7.08 0.80 1.76
C GLU A 300 6.41 1.75 2.76
N ASP A 301 6.10 2.98 2.36
CA ASP A 301 5.48 4.01 3.20
C ASP A 301 3.94 3.96 3.16
N SER A 302 3.35 2.90 2.59
CA SER A 302 1.90 2.77 2.40
C SER A 302 1.24 1.83 3.40
N VAL A 303 -0.07 2.05 3.63
CA VAL A 303 -0.89 1.09 4.39
C VAL A 303 -0.89 -0.28 3.70
N LEU A 304 -0.94 -0.33 2.36
CA LEU A 304 -0.88 -1.57 1.61
C LEU A 304 0.38 -2.38 1.94
N ALA A 305 1.55 -1.75 2.08
CA ALA A 305 2.79 -2.45 2.42
C ALA A 305 2.74 -3.11 3.81
N MET A 306 2.09 -2.47 4.77
CA MET A 306 1.90 -3.03 6.12
C MET A 306 1.17 -4.38 6.08
N PHE A 307 0.24 -4.54 5.14
CA PHE A 307 -0.55 -5.76 4.96
C PHE A 307 0.01 -6.70 3.88
N SER A 308 1.01 -6.29 3.09
CA SER A 308 1.59 -7.11 2.00
C SER A 308 2.54 -8.20 2.53
N ARG A 309 2.13 -8.91 3.59
CA ARG A 309 2.88 -10.00 4.24
C ARG A 309 2.21 -11.36 4.02
N THR A 310 1.55 -11.52 2.90
CA THR A 310 0.89 -12.77 2.49
C THR A 310 1.91 -13.87 2.20
N PHE A 311 1.47 -15.11 2.30
CA PHE A 311 2.31 -16.30 2.17
C PHE A 311 2.39 -16.78 0.72
N THR A 312 1.32 -16.55 -0.06
CA THR A 312 1.22 -16.97 -1.48
C THR A 312 1.24 -15.76 -2.41
N SER A 313 1.66 -15.98 -3.67
CA SER A 313 1.57 -14.95 -4.72
C SER A 313 0.12 -14.56 -5.03
N MET A 314 -0.80 -15.52 -4.96
CA MET A 314 -2.23 -15.31 -5.15
C MET A 314 -2.80 -14.41 -4.05
N GLY A 315 -2.44 -14.66 -2.79
CA GLY A 315 -2.81 -13.82 -1.65
C GLY A 315 -2.27 -12.39 -1.77
N ARG A 316 -1.04 -12.21 -2.31
CA ARG A 316 -0.45 -10.88 -2.53
C ARG A 316 -1.26 -10.05 -3.54
N ARG A 317 -1.76 -10.66 -4.59
CA ARG A 317 -2.66 -10.00 -5.55
C ARG A 317 -4.00 -9.67 -4.90
N ALA A 318 -4.57 -10.62 -4.18
CA ALA A 318 -5.87 -10.48 -3.54
C ALA A 318 -5.90 -9.45 -2.39
N ILE A 319 -4.84 -9.33 -1.59
CA ILE A 319 -4.78 -8.32 -0.50
C ILE A 319 -4.79 -6.90 -1.04
N ARG A 320 -4.17 -6.66 -2.19
CA ARG A 320 -4.22 -5.36 -2.85
C ARG A 320 -5.64 -4.99 -3.23
N GLU A 321 -6.33 -5.88 -3.94
CA GLU A 321 -7.74 -5.69 -4.32
C GLU A 321 -8.60 -5.49 -3.07
N ARG A 322 -8.43 -6.33 -2.05
CA ARG A 322 -9.16 -6.25 -0.78
C ARG A 322 -9.09 -4.89 -0.11
N LEU A 323 -7.89 -4.30 -0.03
CA LEU A 323 -7.65 -3.03 0.68
C LEU A 323 -8.03 -1.81 -0.16
N LEU A 324 -7.85 -1.88 -1.47
CA LEU A 324 -8.07 -0.74 -2.36
C LEU A 324 -9.48 -0.71 -2.98
N TYR A 325 -10.25 -1.77 -2.80
CA TYR A 325 -11.65 -1.87 -3.22
C TYR A 325 -12.57 -2.10 -2.02
N PRO A 326 -12.70 -1.11 -1.11
CA PRO A 326 -13.60 -1.22 0.03
C PRO A 326 -15.05 -1.30 -0.42
N ILE A 327 -15.85 -2.09 0.31
CA ILE A 327 -17.23 -2.43 -0.07
C ILE A 327 -18.26 -1.76 0.83
N THR A 328 -19.50 -1.68 0.34
CA THR A 328 -20.62 -1.05 1.04
C THR A 328 -21.62 -2.05 1.64
N SER A 329 -21.50 -3.34 1.31
CA SER A 329 -22.42 -4.38 1.77
C SER A 329 -22.19 -4.75 3.25
N PRO A 330 -23.15 -4.51 4.16
CA PRO A 330 -22.97 -4.84 5.57
C PRO A 330 -22.85 -6.36 5.81
N GLN A 331 -23.58 -7.18 5.05
CA GLN A 331 -23.55 -8.63 5.19
C GLN A 331 -22.17 -9.19 4.83
N GLU A 332 -21.60 -8.71 3.71
CA GLU A 332 -20.27 -9.15 3.29
C GLU A 332 -19.19 -8.67 4.25
N LEU A 333 -19.30 -7.45 4.79
CA LEU A 333 -18.39 -6.93 5.81
C LEU A 333 -18.42 -7.79 7.08
N GLU A 334 -19.62 -8.12 7.57
CA GLU A 334 -19.77 -8.97 8.75
C GLU A 334 -19.18 -10.35 8.54
N ASN A 335 -19.41 -10.94 7.36
CA ASN A 335 -18.81 -12.22 6.97
C ASN A 335 -17.27 -12.15 7.02
N ARG A 336 -16.68 -11.10 6.46
CA ARG A 336 -15.22 -10.85 6.48
C ARG A 336 -14.66 -10.71 7.89
N TYR A 337 -15.35 -9.97 8.77
CA TYR A 337 -14.94 -9.84 10.17
C TYR A 337 -15.03 -11.18 10.93
N ASN A 338 -16.07 -11.98 10.66
CA ASN A 338 -16.23 -13.31 11.25
C ASN A 338 -15.09 -14.25 10.82
N GLN A 339 -14.70 -14.21 9.54
CA GLN A 339 -13.56 -14.98 9.03
C GLN A 339 -12.25 -14.62 9.77
N ILE A 340 -11.96 -13.32 9.94
CA ILE A 340 -10.76 -12.87 10.65
C ILE A 340 -10.80 -13.34 12.12
N ALA A 341 -11.92 -13.15 12.80
CA ALA A 341 -12.08 -13.57 14.20
C ALA A 341 -11.93 -15.10 14.38
N ALA A 342 -12.46 -15.88 13.44
CA ALA A 342 -12.30 -17.35 13.44
C ALA A 342 -10.82 -17.75 13.30
N ILE A 343 -10.09 -17.12 12.37
CA ILE A 343 -8.67 -17.40 12.20
C ILE A 343 -7.85 -16.94 13.40
N GLN A 344 -8.14 -15.78 14.01
CA GLN A 344 -7.43 -15.32 15.22
C GLN A 344 -7.50 -16.35 16.37
N SER A 345 -8.63 -17.04 16.49
CA SER A 345 -8.77 -18.11 17.52
C SER A 345 -7.92 -19.36 17.24
N LEU A 346 -7.47 -19.54 15.99
CA LEU A 346 -6.62 -20.66 15.56
C LEU A 346 -5.14 -20.33 15.51
N LEU A 347 -4.77 -19.02 15.52
CA LEU A 347 -3.38 -18.61 15.50
C LEU A 347 -2.73 -18.84 16.87
N SER A 348 -1.77 -19.76 16.91
CA SER A 348 -0.91 -19.96 18.08
C SER A 348 0.33 -19.06 18.00
N PRO A 349 0.90 -18.58 19.14
CA PRO A 349 2.13 -17.79 19.15
C PRO A 349 3.36 -18.54 18.61
N GLU A 350 3.36 -19.88 18.67
CA GLU A 350 4.48 -20.74 18.29
C GLU A 350 4.19 -21.47 16.98
N LYS A 351 4.56 -20.93 15.84
CA LYS A 351 4.46 -21.53 14.48
C LYS A 351 3.10 -22.11 14.14
N SER A 352 2.33 -21.36 13.39
CA SER A 352 1.06 -21.83 12.83
C SER A 352 1.31 -22.85 11.72
N GLU A 353 0.80 -24.07 11.89
CA GLU A 353 0.77 -25.10 10.84
C GLU A 353 0.12 -24.57 9.56
N LEU A 354 -0.90 -23.75 9.71
CA LEU A 354 -1.61 -23.04 8.65
C LEU A 354 -0.69 -22.16 7.79
N GLU A 355 0.24 -21.42 8.42
CA GLU A 355 1.23 -20.60 7.69
C GLU A 355 2.22 -21.48 6.92
N THR A 356 2.60 -22.61 7.50
CA THR A 356 3.52 -23.57 6.87
C THR A 356 2.89 -24.17 5.62
N LEU A 357 1.62 -24.57 5.68
CA LEU A 357 0.88 -25.08 4.54
C LEU A 357 0.73 -24.03 3.43
N LEU A 358 0.38 -22.78 3.79
CA LEU A 358 0.27 -21.69 2.81
C LEU A 358 1.61 -21.40 2.09
N ARG A 359 2.74 -21.50 2.79
CA ARG A 359 4.07 -21.29 2.17
C ARG A 359 4.47 -22.38 1.17
N GLN A 360 3.88 -23.56 1.27
CA GLN A 360 4.11 -24.67 0.36
C GLN A 360 3.25 -24.59 -0.91
N ILE A 361 2.24 -23.71 -0.93
CA ILE A 361 1.38 -23.52 -2.10
C ILE A 361 2.04 -22.55 -3.08
N HIS A 362 2.35 -23.06 -4.25
CA HIS A 362 2.88 -22.27 -5.37
C HIS A 362 1.79 -21.42 -6.04
N ASP A 363 2.17 -20.61 -7.03
CA ASP A 363 1.23 -19.76 -7.77
C ASP A 363 0.34 -20.59 -8.70
N LEU A 364 -0.71 -21.18 -8.15
CA LEU A 364 -1.63 -22.03 -8.91
C LEU A 364 -2.32 -21.29 -10.06
N SER A 365 -2.58 -19.98 -9.94
CA SER A 365 -3.14 -19.21 -11.06
C SER A 365 -2.26 -19.29 -12.30
N ARG A 366 -0.95 -19.08 -12.12
CA ARG A 366 0.03 -19.15 -13.23
C ARG A 366 0.28 -20.56 -13.67
N LEU A 367 0.32 -21.50 -12.74
CA LEU A 367 0.54 -22.92 -13.07
C LEU A 367 -0.64 -23.49 -13.88
N HIS A 368 -1.89 -23.19 -13.51
CA HIS A 368 -3.06 -23.56 -14.30
C HIS A 368 -3.06 -22.85 -15.67
N ARG A 369 -2.60 -21.59 -15.71
CA ARG A 369 -2.42 -20.87 -16.97
C ARG A 369 -1.41 -21.56 -17.91
N LYS A 370 -0.31 -22.10 -17.38
CA LYS A 370 0.65 -22.88 -18.18
C LYS A 370 0.02 -24.16 -18.75
N ILE A 371 -0.91 -24.79 -18.05
CA ILE A 371 -1.68 -25.92 -18.62
C ILE A 371 -2.52 -25.41 -19.81
N THR A 372 -3.29 -24.31 -19.62
CA THR A 372 -4.16 -23.81 -20.70
C THR A 372 -3.42 -23.23 -21.89
N SER A 373 -2.17 -22.79 -21.72
CA SER A 373 -1.28 -22.30 -22.78
C SER A 373 -0.32 -23.38 -23.33
N HIS A 374 -0.48 -24.63 -22.91
CA HIS A 374 0.31 -25.79 -23.32
C HIS A 374 1.83 -25.63 -23.05
N SER A 375 2.19 -24.81 -22.06
CA SER A 375 3.60 -24.46 -21.73
C SER A 375 4.06 -25.06 -20.39
N ILE A 376 3.34 -26.03 -19.86
CA ILE A 376 3.67 -26.72 -18.61
C ILE A 376 4.95 -27.54 -18.74
N THR A 377 5.76 -27.53 -17.69
CA THR A 377 7.03 -28.25 -17.57
C THR A 377 7.01 -29.24 -16.41
N SER A 378 7.97 -30.20 -16.38
CA SER A 378 8.07 -31.18 -15.28
C SER A 378 8.19 -30.52 -13.87
N PRO A 379 8.97 -29.45 -13.66
CA PRO A 379 8.97 -28.72 -12.41
C PRO A 379 7.61 -28.08 -12.06
N ASP A 380 6.84 -27.65 -13.06
CA ASP A 380 5.50 -27.09 -12.83
C ASP A 380 4.52 -28.17 -12.35
N VAL A 381 4.64 -29.40 -12.85
CA VAL A 381 3.85 -30.55 -12.42
C VAL A 381 4.10 -30.86 -10.95
N LEU A 382 5.38 -30.88 -10.52
CA LEU A 382 5.74 -31.07 -9.11
C LEU A 382 5.19 -29.95 -8.23
N ALA A 383 5.25 -28.70 -8.70
CA ALA A 383 4.73 -27.55 -7.96
C ALA A 383 3.20 -27.59 -7.82
N ILE A 384 2.46 -28.07 -8.83
CA ILE A 384 1.01 -28.26 -8.77
C ILE A 384 0.66 -29.37 -7.77
N ASP A 385 1.34 -30.51 -7.87
CA ASP A 385 1.09 -31.65 -6.98
C ASP A 385 1.29 -31.28 -5.53
N GLN A 386 2.44 -30.70 -5.18
CA GLN A 386 2.73 -30.20 -3.83
C GLN A 386 1.67 -29.18 -3.35
N SER A 387 1.23 -28.30 -4.26
CA SER A 387 0.22 -27.30 -3.91
C SER A 387 -1.15 -27.93 -3.66
N TYR A 388 -1.54 -28.95 -4.43
CA TYR A 388 -2.79 -29.69 -4.23
C TYR A 388 -2.77 -30.50 -2.92
N GLU A 389 -1.64 -31.13 -2.59
CA GLU A 389 -1.47 -31.82 -1.33
C GLU A 389 -1.62 -30.85 -0.15
N SER A 390 -0.89 -29.72 -0.17
CA SER A 390 -0.97 -28.69 0.86
C SER A 390 -2.36 -28.06 0.96
N ALA A 391 -3.04 -27.83 -0.18
CA ALA A 391 -4.42 -27.32 -0.19
C ALA A 391 -5.41 -28.35 0.39
N THR A 392 -5.17 -29.65 0.20
CA THR A 392 -6.01 -30.73 0.77
C THR A 392 -5.85 -30.78 2.29
N LEU A 393 -4.64 -30.63 2.82
CA LEU A 393 -4.38 -30.55 4.25
C LEU A 393 -4.99 -29.28 4.85
N LEU A 394 -4.83 -28.14 4.15
CA LEU A 394 -5.43 -26.86 4.53
C LEU A 394 -6.97 -26.95 4.59
N ALA A 395 -7.60 -27.63 3.63
CA ALA A 395 -9.05 -27.84 3.61
C ALA A 395 -9.54 -28.62 4.82
N LYS A 396 -8.83 -29.66 5.22
CA LYS A 396 -9.12 -30.43 6.43
C LYS A 396 -8.97 -29.58 7.69
N PHE A 397 -7.91 -28.77 7.77
CA PHE A 397 -7.67 -27.89 8.89
C PHE A 397 -8.78 -26.85 9.10
N LEU A 398 -9.36 -26.35 8.00
CA LEU A 398 -10.37 -25.29 8.00
C LEU A 398 -11.82 -25.81 7.90
N GLU A 399 -12.07 -27.12 7.93
CA GLU A 399 -13.39 -27.73 7.69
C GLU A 399 -14.49 -27.19 8.62
N SER A 400 -14.16 -26.91 9.89
CA SER A 400 -15.09 -26.38 10.89
C SER A 400 -15.17 -24.84 10.95
N THR A 401 -14.54 -24.13 10.01
CA THR A 401 -14.47 -22.67 10.01
C THR A 401 -15.39 -22.06 8.93
N PRO A 402 -15.67 -20.75 8.98
CA PRO A 402 -16.32 -20.03 7.90
C PRO A 402 -15.54 -20.00 6.56
N LEU A 403 -14.31 -20.55 6.55
CA LEU A 403 -13.42 -20.65 5.39
C LEU A 403 -13.33 -22.08 4.85
N SER A 404 -14.38 -22.86 4.95
CA SER A 404 -14.43 -24.22 4.39
C SER A 404 -14.13 -24.23 2.89
N ALA A 405 -13.39 -25.24 2.44
CA ALA A 405 -12.92 -25.36 1.06
C ALA A 405 -14.04 -25.68 0.06
N PRO A 406 -13.94 -25.21 -1.19
CA PRO A 406 -14.77 -25.69 -2.27
C PRO A 406 -14.43 -27.16 -2.62
N LYS A 407 -15.26 -27.81 -3.42
CA LYS A 407 -15.00 -29.18 -3.89
C LYS A 407 -13.99 -29.15 -5.02
N PHE A 408 -12.73 -29.53 -4.77
CA PHE A 408 -11.66 -29.56 -5.76
C PHE A 408 -11.00 -30.95 -5.93
N ALA A 409 -11.47 -31.98 -5.23
CA ALA A 409 -10.94 -33.34 -5.36
C ALA A 409 -10.93 -33.87 -6.80
N THR A 410 -11.91 -33.43 -7.62
CA THR A 410 -11.96 -33.75 -9.06
C THR A 410 -10.74 -33.22 -9.80
N ALA A 411 -10.29 -31.99 -9.46
CA ALA A 411 -9.10 -31.39 -10.10
C ALA A 411 -7.83 -32.18 -9.75
N VAL A 412 -7.67 -32.57 -8.49
CA VAL A 412 -6.55 -33.39 -8.02
C VAL A 412 -6.52 -34.73 -8.75
N LYS A 413 -7.67 -35.42 -8.84
CA LYS A 413 -7.76 -36.70 -9.51
C LYS A 413 -7.45 -36.60 -11.00
N ARG A 414 -8.13 -35.69 -11.72
CA ARG A 414 -7.97 -35.51 -13.17
C ARG A 414 -6.53 -35.08 -13.54
N PHE A 415 -5.88 -34.33 -12.67
CA PHE A 415 -4.47 -33.99 -12.85
C PHE A 415 -3.58 -35.24 -12.73
N ALA A 416 -3.78 -36.08 -11.71
CA ALA A 416 -3.05 -37.34 -11.51
C ALA A 416 -3.39 -38.41 -12.57
N ASP A 417 -4.55 -38.34 -13.24
CA ASP A 417 -4.90 -39.21 -14.36
C ASP A 417 -4.07 -38.91 -15.63
N ILE A 418 -3.45 -37.75 -15.76
CA ILE A 418 -2.67 -37.30 -16.93
C ILE A 418 -1.18 -37.22 -16.62
N PHE A 419 -0.78 -36.66 -15.48
CA PHE A 419 0.61 -36.41 -15.13
C PHE A 419 1.14 -37.42 -14.12
N ASP A 420 2.39 -37.89 -14.37
CA ASP A 420 3.13 -38.77 -13.48
C ASP A 420 4.16 -37.96 -12.68
N VAL A 421 3.88 -37.81 -11.37
CA VAL A 421 4.72 -37.01 -10.44
C VAL A 421 6.09 -37.66 -10.21
N GLU A 422 6.17 -39.00 -10.22
CA GLU A 422 7.47 -39.68 -10.06
C GLU A 422 8.36 -39.50 -11.28
N LYS A 423 7.81 -39.53 -12.47
CA LYS A 423 8.54 -39.15 -13.69
C LYS A 423 9.00 -37.70 -13.66
N ALA A 424 8.18 -36.79 -13.11
CA ALA A 424 8.50 -35.36 -13.01
C ALA A 424 9.74 -35.06 -12.15
N LYS A 425 10.12 -35.96 -11.24
CA LYS A 425 11.36 -35.86 -10.45
C LYS A 425 12.61 -36.15 -11.29
N GLY A 426 12.46 -36.75 -12.43
CA GLY A 426 13.57 -37.00 -13.38
C GLY A 426 13.89 -35.78 -14.23
N THR A 427 15.10 -35.70 -14.75
CA THR A 427 15.58 -34.55 -15.54
C THR A 427 15.46 -34.72 -17.06
N ASP A 428 15.22 -35.93 -17.53
CA ASP A 428 15.42 -36.29 -18.94
C ASP A 428 14.14 -36.73 -19.68
N ILE A 429 13.00 -36.85 -18.98
CA ILE A 429 11.74 -37.34 -19.54
C ILE A 429 10.62 -36.37 -19.22
N PHE A 430 9.59 -36.32 -20.04
CA PHE A 430 8.42 -35.51 -19.79
C PHE A 430 7.41 -36.28 -18.92
N CYS A 431 6.72 -35.63 -18.05
CA CYS A 431 5.92 -36.22 -16.96
C CYS A 431 4.51 -36.66 -17.37
N LEU A 432 4.26 -37.08 -18.61
CA LEU A 432 2.99 -37.70 -19.01
C LEU A 432 2.94 -39.17 -18.60
N ARG A 433 1.78 -39.66 -18.24
CA ARG A 433 1.54 -41.06 -17.97
C ARG A 433 1.57 -41.87 -19.26
N ASP A 434 2.12 -43.05 -19.21
CA ASP A 434 2.30 -43.94 -20.39
C ASP A 434 0.99 -44.37 -21.07
N ASP A 435 -0.07 -44.50 -20.27
CA ASP A 435 -1.39 -44.91 -20.74
C ASP A 435 -2.17 -43.81 -21.47
N VAL A 436 -1.80 -42.52 -21.27
CA VAL A 436 -2.45 -41.38 -21.94
C VAL A 436 -1.61 -40.75 -23.03
N ALA A 437 -0.31 -41.02 -23.07
CA ALA A 437 0.63 -40.49 -24.04
C ALA A 437 1.56 -41.61 -24.62
N PRO A 438 1.04 -42.51 -25.44
CA PRO A 438 1.76 -43.67 -25.92
C PRO A 438 2.94 -43.32 -26.83
N LEU A 439 2.89 -42.24 -27.64
CA LEU A 439 3.98 -41.82 -28.49
C LEU A 439 5.18 -41.33 -27.66
N THR A 440 4.89 -40.49 -26.67
CA THR A 440 5.87 -39.98 -25.69
C THR A 440 6.52 -41.16 -24.94
N ALA A 441 5.73 -42.08 -24.40
CA ALA A 441 6.20 -43.26 -23.69
C ALA A 441 7.09 -44.18 -24.55
N ALA A 442 6.76 -44.38 -25.82
CA ALA A 442 7.58 -45.16 -26.72
C ALA A 442 8.98 -44.58 -26.92
N VAL A 443 9.06 -43.24 -27.11
CA VAL A 443 10.35 -42.53 -27.27
C VAL A 443 11.13 -42.50 -25.97
N GLU A 444 10.49 -42.31 -24.84
CA GLU A 444 11.12 -42.35 -23.50
C GLU A 444 11.75 -43.71 -23.22
N ASN A 445 11.07 -44.79 -23.57
CA ASN A 445 11.59 -46.15 -23.43
C ASN A 445 12.83 -46.38 -24.32
N GLU A 446 12.89 -45.83 -25.53
CA GLU A 446 14.07 -45.87 -26.37
C GLU A 446 15.23 -45.05 -25.78
N LEU A 447 14.92 -43.86 -25.24
CA LEU A 447 15.91 -43.00 -24.60
C LEU A 447 16.50 -43.65 -23.33
N ALA A 448 15.68 -44.31 -22.53
CA ALA A 448 16.11 -45.07 -21.36
C ALA A 448 17.06 -46.22 -21.72
N LYS A 449 16.81 -46.93 -22.84
CA LYS A 449 17.72 -47.97 -23.36
C LYS A 449 19.09 -47.39 -23.75
N VAL A 450 19.08 -46.23 -24.45
CA VAL A 450 20.34 -45.56 -24.83
C VAL A 450 21.11 -45.10 -23.60
N LYS A 451 20.44 -44.56 -22.59
CA LYS A 451 21.06 -44.15 -21.33
C LYS A 451 21.65 -45.33 -20.58
N SER A 452 20.93 -46.43 -20.47
CA SER A 452 21.43 -47.68 -19.86
C SER A 452 22.66 -48.23 -20.60
N GLN A 453 22.73 -48.08 -21.93
CA GLN A 453 23.91 -48.47 -22.71
C GLN A 453 25.11 -47.55 -22.37
N ILE A 454 24.90 -46.25 -22.27
CA ILE A 454 25.94 -45.29 -21.87
C ILE A 454 26.45 -45.64 -20.46
N ASP A 455 25.58 -45.84 -19.48
CA ASP A 455 25.94 -46.20 -18.11
C ASP A 455 26.71 -47.52 -18.05
N SER A 456 26.30 -48.54 -18.81
CA SER A 456 26.95 -49.82 -18.91
C SER A 456 28.38 -49.70 -19.48
N ILE A 457 28.60 -48.77 -20.44
CA ILE A 457 29.95 -48.49 -20.98
C ILE A 457 30.82 -47.88 -19.88
N VAL A 458 30.30 -46.86 -19.17
CA VAL A 458 31.03 -46.19 -18.05
C VAL A 458 31.40 -47.20 -16.98
N GLU A 459 30.46 -48.04 -16.54
CA GLU A 459 30.69 -49.09 -15.55
C GLU A 459 31.73 -50.12 -16.03
N THR A 460 31.66 -50.53 -17.31
CA THR A 460 32.59 -51.47 -17.89
C THR A 460 34.02 -50.91 -17.91
N VAL A 461 34.17 -49.65 -18.35
CA VAL A 461 35.48 -48.97 -18.34
C VAL A 461 36.02 -48.84 -16.92
N ALA A 462 35.19 -48.45 -15.97
CA ALA A 462 35.54 -48.29 -14.56
C ALA A 462 36.01 -49.66 -13.98
N LYS A 463 35.21 -50.69 -14.12
CA LYS A 463 35.45 -52.03 -13.59
C LYS A 463 36.73 -52.65 -14.21
N GLN A 464 36.90 -52.55 -15.49
CA GLN A 464 38.04 -53.11 -16.22
C GLN A 464 39.35 -52.30 -16.00
N SER A 465 39.23 -51.07 -15.55
CA SER A 465 40.36 -50.24 -15.15
C SER A 465 40.64 -50.30 -13.66
N GLY A 466 39.81 -50.98 -12.86
CA GLY A 466 39.95 -51.01 -11.39
C GLY A 466 39.64 -49.64 -10.73
N LEU A 467 38.76 -48.84 -11.32
CA LEU A 467 38.31 -47.53 -10.83
C LEU A 467 36.86 -47.63 -10.28
N SER A 468 36.51 -46.72 -9.39
CA SER A 468 35.10 -46.50 -9.08
C SER A 468 34.42 -45.75 -10.21
N PRO A 469 33.16 -46.11 -10.62
CA PRO A 469 32.40 -45.39 -11.65
C PRO A 469 32.29 -43.87 -11.40
N ASP A 470 32.21 -43.45 -10.14
CA ASP A 470 32.06 -42.03 -9.73
C ASP A 470 33.27 -41.16 -10.11
N VAL A 471 34.43 -41.78 -10.37
CA VAL A 471 35.66 -41.08 -10.81
C VAL A 471 35.58 -40.66 -12.28
N LEU A 472 34.77 -41.37 -13.07
CA LEU A 472 34.56 -41.11 -14.49
C LEU A 472 33.32 -40.26 -14.71
N ARG A 473 33.49 -39.01 -15.12
CA ARG A 473 32.35 -38.07 -15.33
C ARG A 473 32.11 -37.93 -16.83
N LEU A 474 30.83 -38.05 -17.21
CA LEU A 474 30.38 -37.76 -18.57
C LEU A 474 30.43 -36.24 -18.79
N ASP A 475 31.07 -35.81 -19.87
CA ASP A 475 31.17 -34.44 -20.34
C ASP A 475 30.60 -34.37 -21.76
N ALA A 476 29.38 -33.85 -21.89
CA ALA A 476 28.68 -33.67 -23.15
C ALA A 476 29.15 -32.39 -23.84
N ARG A 477 29.65 -32.50 -25.04
CA ARG A 477 30.05 -31.40 -25.93
C ARG A 477 29.09 -31.36 -27.12
N ASP A 478 29.12 -30.27 -27.88
CA ASP A 478 28.18 -30.07 -29.00
C ASP A 478 28.15 -31.28 -29.97
N THR A 479 29.28 -31.91 -30.19
CA THR A 479 29.42 -33.04 -31.15
C THR A 479 29.79 -34.36 -30.50
N ASP A 480 30.29 -34.36 -29.24
CA ASP A 480 30.88 -35.55 -28.65
C ASP A 480 30.47 -35.74 -27.19
N LEU A 481 30.36 -36.99 -26.76
CA LEU A 481 30.27 -37.37 -25.37
C LEU A 481 31.58 -38.05 -24.94
N VAL A 482 32.27 -37.42 -24.00
CA VAL A 482 33.57 -37.89 -23.53
C VAL A 482 33.54 -38.14 -22.03
N LEU A 483 34.41 -39.03 -21.54
CA LEU A 483 34.63 -39.20 -20.12
C LEU A 483 35.75 -38.28 -19.65
N THR A 484 35.55 -37.58 -18.57
CA THR A 484 36.56 -36.74 -17.89
C THR A 484 36.91 -37.36 -16.54
N ALA A 485 38.16 -37.34 -16.17
CA ALA A 485 38.65 -37.87 -14.90
C ALA A 485 39.97 -37.21 -14.47
N PRO A 486 40.38 -37.34 -13.19
CA PRO A 486 41.70 -36.96 -12.75
C PRO A 486 42.82 -37.63 -13.56
N LYS A 487 43.93 -36.94 -13.75
CA LYS A 487 45.05 -37.40 -14.57
C LYS A 487 45.55 -38.82 -14.23
N ALA A 488 45.55 -39.18 -12.96
CA ALA A 488 45.91 -40.50 -12.49
C ALA A 488 44.95 -41.57 -13.01
N ALA A 489 43.65 -41.32 -12.94
CA ALA A 489 42.60 -42.20 -13.40
C ALA A 489 42.65 -42.38 -14.93
N VAL A 490 42.87 -41.31 -15.71
CA VAL A 490 43.01 -41.42 -17.18
C VAL A 490 44.25 -42.22 -17.57
N ARG A 491 45.40 -42.09 -16.83
CA ARG A 491 46.56 -42.94 -17.04
C ARG A 491 46.26 -44.39 -16.73
N GLN A 492 45.52 -44.68 -15.63
CA GLN A 492 45.16 -46.06 -15.28
C GLN A 492 44.28 -46.71 -16.36
N VAL A 493 43.33 -45.94 -16.95
CA VAL A 493 42.55 -46.38 -18.10
C VAL A 493 43.47 -46.64 -19.30
N ALA A 494 44.39 -45.72 -19.62
CA ALA A 494 45.32 -45.88 -20.72
C ALA A 494 46.21 -47.13 -20.57
N ASP A 495 46.73 -47.39 -19.38
CA ASP A 495 47.46 -48.55 -19.04
C ASP A 495 46.66 -49.84 -19.20
N SER A 496 45.40 -49.83 -18.81
CA SER A 496 44.47 -50.94 -18.93
C SER A 496 44.12 -51.23 -20.43
N VAL A 497 43.96 -50.17 -21.22
CA VAL A 497 43.82 -50.31 -22.71
C VAL A 497 45.07 -50.95 -23.34
N SER A 498 46.25 -50.45 -22.95
CA SER A 498 47.51 -50.97 -23.45
C SER A 498 47.73 -52.44 -23.11
N ARG A 499 47.25 -52.87 -21.96
CA ARG A 499 47.27 -54.27 -21.48
C ARG A 499 46.18 -55.19 -22.08
N LYS A 500 45.27 -54.58 -22.91
CA LYS A 500 44.13 -55.29 -23.53
C LYS A 500 43.10 -55.78 -22.43
N LEU A 501 43.06 -55.10 -21.28
CA LEU A 501 42.11 -55.46 -20.19
C LEU A 501 40.71 -54.90 -20.45
N ILE A 502 40.62 -53.84 -21.27
CA ILE A 502 39.34 -53.21 -21.63
C ILE A 502 38.87 -53.80 -22.96
N THR A 503 37.63 -54.29 -22.97
CA THR A 503 37.01 -54.98 -24.12
C THR A 503 36.38 -54.05 -25.14
N ILE A 504 36.18 -52.74 -24.80
CA ILE A 504 35.56 -51.73 -25.64
C ILE A 504 36.58 -51.26 -26.69
N PRO A 505 36.27 -51.32 -28.00
CA PRO A 505 37.18 -50.91 -29.07
C PRO A 505 37.26 -49.39 -29.22
N GLY A 506 38.41 -48.87 -29.65
CA GLY A 506 38.61 -47.49 -30.08
C GLY A 506 38.71 -46.46 -28.96
N ILE A 507 39.08 -46.85 -27.73
CA ILE A 507 39.28 -45.93 -26.62
C ILE A 507 40.57 -45.12 -26.82
N GLU A 508 40.44 -43.79 -26.82
CA GLU A 508 41.54 -42.86 -26.88
C GLU A 508 41.64 -42.04 -25.60
N CYS A 509 42.81 -42.00 -24.96
CA CYS A 509 43.07 -41.28 -23.73
C CYS A 509 43.91 -40.04 -23.99
N ASN A 510 43.35 -38.87 -23.80
CA ASN A 510 43.99 -37.57 -24.01
C ASN A 510 44.36 -36.89 -22.72
N LEU A 511 45.67 -36.74 -22.48
CA LEU A 511 46.25 -36.07 -21.31
C LEU A 511 46.68 -34.65 -21.67
N LYS A 512 45.89 -33.66 -21.36
CA LYS A 512 46.14 -32.23 -21.59
C LYS A 512 46.48 -31.52 -20.26
N LYS A 513 47.06 -30.32 -20.35
CA LYS A 513 47.37 -29.51 -19.14
C LYS A 513 46.16 -29.09 -18.33
N THR A 514 45.03 -28.93 -18.96
CA THR A 514 43.80 -28.37 -18.36
C THR A 514 42.70 -29.41 -18.13
N ILE A 515 42.43 -30.30 -19.07
CA ILE A 515 41.36 -31.30 -19.00
C ILE A 515 41.87 -32.62 -19.57
N ASN A 516 41.66 -33.71 -18.85
CA ASN A 516 42.03 -35.04 -19.31
C ASN A 516 40.77 -35.77 -19.72
N THR A 517 40.75 -36.33 -20.93
CA THR A 517 39.56 -36.94 -21.52
C THR A 517 39.84 -38.37 -21.99
N ILE A 518 38.80 -39.19 -21.93
CA ILE A 518 38.76 -40.53 -22.52
C ILE A 518 37.67 -40.48 -23.60
N GLU A 519 38.04 -40.67 -24.83
CA GLU A 519 37.17 -40.63 -26.00
C GLU A 519 36.82 -42.05 -26.40
N ILE A 520 35.53 -42.32 -26.57
CA ILE A 520 34.99 -43.65 -26.93
C ILE A 520 34.00 -43.44 -28.07
N PRO A 521 34.29 -43.92 -29.30
CA PRO A 521 33.43 -43.71 -30.47
C PRO A 521 31.97 -44.15 -30.26
N GLU A 522 31.77 -45.22 -29.49
CA GLU A 522 30.42 -45.71 -29.14
C GLU A 522 29.65 -44.73 -28.25
N LEU A 523 30.32 -44.04 -27.33
CA LEU A 523 29.66 -42.98 -26.55
C LEU A 523 29.21 -41.82 -27.43
N THR A 524 30.04 -41.40 -28.39
CA THR A 524 29.67 -40.36 -29.35
C THR A 524 28.48 -40.81 -30.22
N ARG A 525 28.46 -42.06 -30.69
CA ARG A 525 27.33 -42.61 -31.43
C ARG A 525 26.04 -42.62 -30.62
N LEU A 526 26.10 -43.06 -29.37
CA LEU A 526 24.97 -43.05 -28.43
C LEU A 526 24.51 -41.64 -28.09
N HIS A 527 25.44 -40.68 -28.01
CA HIS A 527 25.10 -39.27 -27.82
C HIS A 527 24.27 -38.71 -28.97
N PHE A 528 24.68 -38.96 -30.22
CA PHE A 528 23.88 -38.57 -31.40
C PHE A 528 22.51 -39.24 -31.41
N ALA A 529 22.43 -40.54 -31.05
CA ALA A 529 21.18 -41.23 -30.92
C ALA A 529 20.27 -40.58 -29.83
N SER A 530 20.85 -40.24 -28.67
CA SER A 530 20.16 -39.54 -27.58
C SER A 530 19.64 -38.19 -28.01
N MET A 531 20.46 -37.37 -28.70
CA MET A 531 20.04 -36.08 -29.23
C MET A 531 18.89 -36.18 -30.23
N THR A 532 18.94 -37.20 -31.11
CA THR A 532 17.88 -37.45 -32.08
C THR A 532 16.58 -37.88 -31.41
N LEU A 533 16.69 -38.76 -30.40
CA LEU A 533 15.53 -39.19 -29.61
C LEU A 533 14.95 -38.05 -28.79
N ARG A 534 15.76 -37.14 -28.23
CA ARG A 534 15.26 -35.94 -27.55
C ARG A 534 14.43 -35.06 -28.48
N LYS A 535 14.86 -34.80 -29.69
CA LYS A 535 14.07 -34.08 -30.71
C LYS A 535 12.76 -34.79 -31.05
N LYS A 536 12.79 -36.13 -31.15
CA LYS A 536 11.55 -36.90 -31.33
C LYS A 536 10.63 -36.85 -30.12
N LEU A 537 11.21 -36.82 -28.91
CA LEU A 537 10.44 -36.66 -27.67
C LEU A 537 9.73 -35.31 -27.64
N ASP A 538 10.45 -34.20 -27.94
CA ASP A 538 9.87 -32.87 -28.03
C ASP A 538 8.70 -32.84 -29.04
N ALA A 539 8.86 -33.46 -30.20
CA ALA A 539 7.79 -33.56 -31.20
C ALA A 539 6.59 -34.39 -30.74
N ALA A 540 6.81 -35.53 -30.07
CA ALA A 540 5.76 -36.36 -29.52
C ALA A 540 4.99 -35.62 -28.42
N VAL A 541 5.69 -34.92 -27.52
CA VAL A 541 5.08 -34.08 -26.50
C VAL A 541 4.26 -32.96 -27.12
N GLN A 542 4.78 -32.28 -28.16
CA GLN A 542 4.02 -31.21 -28.83
C GLN A 542 2.76 -31.73 -29.55
N GLU A 543 2.70 -33.01 -29.93
CA GLU A 543 1.54 -33.63 -30.53
C GLU A 543 0.51 -34.07 -29.47
N GLU A 544 0.95 -34.71 -28.37
CA GLU A 544 0.05 -35.34 -27.39
C GLU A 544 -0.36 -34.40 -26.24
N LEU A 545 0.48 -33.45 -25.81
CA LEU A 545 0.21 -32.59 -24.66
C LEU A 545 -0.96 -31.61 -24.89
N PRO A 546 -1.08 -30.90 -26.04
CA PRO A 546 -2.14 -29.91 -26.22
C PRO A 546 -3.56 -30.48 -26.09
N PRO A 547 -3.95 -31.58 -26.73
CA PRO A 547 -5.30 -32.13 -26.58
C PRO A 547 -5.61 -32.57 -25.14
N LEU A 548 -4.61 -33.08 -24.40
CA LEU A 548 -4.77 -33.44 -22.98
C LEU A 548 -4.99 -32.20 -22.10
N CYS A 549 -4.22 -31.15 -22.33
CA CYS A 549 -4.36 -29.88 -21.63
C CYS A 549 -5.73 -29.21 -21.94
N GLU A 550 -6.16 -29.20 -23.19
CA GLU A 550 -7.48 -28.67 -23.58
C GLU A 550 -8.64 -29.44 -22.94
N ALA A 551 -8.57 -30.77 -22.90
CA ALA A 551 -9.55 -31.58 -22.22
C ALA A 551 -9.60 -31.31 -20.72
N LEU A 552 -8.43 -31.14 -20.09
CA LEU A 552 -8.31 -30.83 -18.67
C LEU A 552 -8.87 -29.41 -18.37
N ALA A 553 -8.49 -28.43 -19.17
CA ALA A 553 -8.95 -27.04 -19.03
C ALA A 553 -10.48 -26.92 -19.19
N ALA A 554 -11.04 -27.59 -20.16
CA ALA A 554 -12.47 -27.56 -20.45
C ALA A 554 -13.34 -27.99 -19.27
N ASP A 555 -12.85 -28.93 -18.47
CA ASP A 555 -13.57 -29.48 -17.31
C ASP A 555 -13.24 -28.75 -16.00
N LEU A 556 -12.03 -28.23 -15.86
CA LEU A 556 -11.47 -27.82 -14.56
C LEU A 556 -11.33 -26.31 -14.34
N ILE A 557 -11.39 -25.46 -15.36
CA ILE A 557 -11.25 -23.99 -15.18
C ILE A 557 -12.16 -23.48 -14.05
N PRO A 558 -13.46 -23.81 -13.99
CA PRO A 558 -14.32 -23.31 -12.90
C PRO A 558 -13.92 -23.84 -11.52
N VAL A 559 -13.36 -25.04 -11.45
CA VAL A 559 -12.89 -25.65 -10.19
C VAL A 559 -11.58 -25.00 -9.75
N TRP A 560 -10.67 -24.75 -10.69
CA TRP A 560 -9.41 -24.04 -10.45
C TRP A 560 -9.65 -22.62 -9.96
N ASP A 561 -10.58 -21.89 -10.56
CA ASP A 561 -10.95 -20.54 -10.15
C ASP A 561 -11.47 -20.50 -8.71
N GLN A 562 -12.35 -21.43 -8.35
CA GLN A 562 -12.85 -21.55 -6.98
C GLN A 562 -11.74 -21.91 -5.99
N LEU A 563 -10.85 -22.82 -6.35
CA LEU A 563 -9.71 -23.20 -5.51
C LEU A 563 -8.75 -22.02 -5.28
N VAL A 564 -8.39 -21.32 -6.34
CA VAL A 564 -7.51 -20.15 -6.29
C VAL A 564 -8.13 -19.02 -5.46
N ALA A 565 -9.42 -18.73 -5.68
CA ALA A 565 -10.16 -17.72 -4.91
C ALA A 565 -10.23 -18.08 -3.43
N TRP A 566 -10.47 -19.36 -3.11
CA TRP A 566 -10.47 -19.85 -1.74
C TRP A 566 -9.10 -19.72 -1.07
N ILE A 567 -8.02 -20.20 -1.69
CA ILE A 567 -6.65 -20.10 -1.15
C ILE A 567 -6.27 -18.62 -0.94
N SER A 568 -6.59 -17.77 -1.91
CA SER A 568 -6.36 -16.32 -1.80
C SER A 568 -7.11 -15.70 -0.62
N THR A 569 -8.38 -16.10 -0.42
CA THR A 569 -9.20 -15.63 0.71
C THR A 569 -8.64 -16.10 2.04
N VAL A 570 -8.21 -17.35 2.13
CA VAL A 570 -7.58 -17.91 3.35
C VAL A 570 -6.29 -17.14 3.66
N ASP A 571 -5.38 -17.00 2.70
CA ASP A 571 -4.10 -16.31 2.89
C ASP A 571 -4.30 -14.85 3.32
N VAL A 572 -5.20 -14.13 2.63
CA VAL A 572 -5.56 -12.75 3.02
C VAL A 572 -6.12 -12.71 4.43
N THR A 573 -7.03 -13.61 4.79
CA THR A 573 -7.65 -13.63 6.11
C THR A 573 -6.63 -13.95 7.21
N VAL A 574 -5.72 -14.89 6.98
CA VAL A 574 -4.60 -15.22 7.90
C VAL A 574 -3.69 -14.01 8.08
N THR A 575 -3.33 -13.35 6.98
CA THR A 575 -2.51 -12.13 7.03
C THR A 575 -3.18 -11.01 7.82
N LEU A 576 -4.49 -10.76 7.56
CA LEU A 576 -5.26 -9.75 8.28
C LEU A 576 -5.42 -10.08 9.77
N ALA A 577 -5.67 -11.34 10.10
CA ALA A 577 -5.74 -11.82 11.49
C ALA A 577 -4.42 -11.59 12.24
N ARG A 578 -3.29 -11.93 11.59
CA ARG A 578 -1.95 -11.74 12.13
C ARG A 578 -1.62 -10.27 12.35
N VAL A 579 -1.77 -9.43 11.31
CA VAL A 579 -1.51 -7.98 11.40
C VAL A 579 -2.38 -7.34 12.47
N SER A 580 -3.66 -7.75 12.57
CA SER A 580 -4.57 -7.23 13.58
C SER A 580 -4.16 -7.62 15.01
N THR A 581 -3.64 -8.83 15.20
CA THR A 581 -3.16 -9.31 16.51
C THR A 581 -1.86 -8.61 16.90
N GLU A 582 -0.88 -8.54 16.00
CA GLU A 582 0.41 -7.87 16.22
C GLU A 582 0.24 -6.38 16.57
N ASN A 583 -0.70 -5.69 15.93
CA ASN A 583 -0.91 -4.27 16.09
C ASN A 583 -2.08 -3.93 17.03
N LYS A 584 -2.71 -4.92 17.68
CA LYS A 584 -3.85 -4.73 18.60
C LYS A 584 -4.97 -3.93 17.94
N PHE A 585 -5.37 -4.31 16.73
CA PHE A 585 -6.52 -3.73 16.04
C PHE A 585 -7.82 -4.31 16.57
N CYS A 586 -8.87 -3.49 16.63
CA CYS A 586 -10.18 -3.94 17.08
C CYS A 586 -11.09 -4.33 15.89
N ARG A 587 -12.04 -5.23 16.16
CA ARG A 587 -13.11 -5.58 15.22
C ARG A 587 -14.08 -4.39 15.09
N PRO A 588 -14.40 -3.94 13.86
CA PRO A 588 -15.46 -2.94 13.65
C PRO A 588 -16.85 -3.51 13.94
N GLU A 589 -17.74 -2.63 14.43
CA GLU A 589 -19.16 -2.91 14.64
C GLU A 589 -19.99 -2.14 13.62
N LEU A 590 -20.91 -2.82 12.96
CA LEU A 590 -21.82 -2.21 12.00
C LEU A 590 -23.04 -1.60 12.73
N ALA A 591 -23.35 -0.34 12.41
CA ALA A 591 -24.54 0.33 12.89
C ALA A 591 -25.56 0.46 11.75
N SER A 592 -26.82 0.13 12.03
CA SER A 592 -27.93 0.35 11.11
C SER A 592 -28.52 1.72 11.39
N LYS A 593 -28.36 2.69 10.45
CA LYS A 593 -28.91 4.04 10.55
C LYS A 593 -29.35 4.52 9.15
N GLU A 594 -30.24 5.50 9.13
CA GLU A 594 -30.70 6.15 7.89
C GLU A 594 -29.63 7.04 7.24
N ALA A 595 -28.60 7.42 7.99
CA ALA A 595 -27.46 8.19 7.52
C ALA A 595 -26.16 7.61 8.09
N ALA A 596 -25.04 7.87 7.44
CA ALA A 596 -23.75 7.42 7.92
C ALA A 596 -23.43 7.99 9.33
N SER A 597 -22.78 7.19 10.14
CA SER A 597 -22.29 7.59 11.47
C SER A 597 -20.96 6.93 11.73
N LEU A 598 -20.11 7.57 12.52
CA LEU A 598 -18.78 7.07 12.85
C LEU A 598 -18.48 7.41 14.31
N GLN A 599 -18.29 6.39 15.13
CA GLN A 599 -17.93 6.48 16.54
C GLN A 599 -16.69 5.64 16.79
N ILE A 600 -15.61 6.29 17.19
CA ILE A 600 -14.32 5.66 17.42
C ILE A 600 -13.82 6.06 18.80
N THR A 601 -13.32 5.12 19.59
CA THR A 601 -12.56 5.40 20.80
C THR A 601 -11.13 4.93 20.63
N GLY A 602 -10.19 5.73 21.09
CA GLY A 602 -8.78 5.40 21.06
C GLY A 602 -8.23 5.18 19.64
N LEU A 603 -8.62 6.01 18.67
CA LEU A 603 -8.10 5.97 17.30
C LEU A 603 -6.60 6.18 17.27
N ARG A 604 -5.89 5.38 16.48
CA ARG A 604 -4.45 5.44 16.26
C ARG A 604 -4.12 5.58 14.77
N HIS A 605 -2.91 6.04 14.47
CA HIS A 605 -2.45 6.14 13.07
C HIS A 605 -1.45 5.01 12.77
N PRO A 606 -1.83 3.99 11.98
CA PRO A 606 -1.03 2.76 11.85
C PRO A 606 0.35 2.99 11.25
N LEU A 607 0.50 3.92 10.30
CA LEU A 607 1.80 4.22 9.68
C LEU A 607 2.74 4.99 10.59
N ILE A 608 2.21 5.89 11.45
CA ILE A 608 3.04 6.63 12.40
C ILE A 608 3.54 5.67 13.49
N GLU A 609 2.69 4.77 13.97
CA GLU A 609 3.08 3.76 14.95
C GLU A 609 4.09 2.74 14.40
N ALA A 610 4.06 2.46 13.10
CA ALA A 610 4.99 1.54 12.45
C ALA A 610 6.39 2.15 12.22
N GLN A 611 6.55 3.48 12.34
CA GLN A 611 7.85 4.14 12.22
C GLN A 611 8.74 3.81 13.41
N GLN A 612 10.04 3.59 13.15
CA GLN A 612 11.00 3.09 14.15
C GLN A 612 11.32 4.06 15.28
N ASP A 613 10.99 5.34 15.16
CA ASP A 613 11.32 6.39 16.13
C ASP A 613 10.50 6.37 17.43
N ARG A 614 9.67 5.36 17.62
CA ARG A 614 8.94 5.04 18.88
C ARG A 614 8.17 6.21 19.50
N THR A 615 7.74 7.17 18.71
CA THR A 615 6.83 8.19 19.23
C THR A 615 5.45 7.57 19.39
N GLU A 616 5.00 7.41 20.62
CA GLU A 616 3.65 6.90 20.87
C GLU A 616 2.62 7.86 20.28
N TYR A 617 1.75 7.36 19.39
CA TYR A 617 0.70 8.17 18.81
C TYR A 617 -0.35 8.50 19.85
N VAL A 618 -0.69 9.79 20.01
CA VAL A 618 -1.76 10.23 20.92
C VAL A 618 -3.10 9.74 20.41
N LYS A 619 -3.79 8.93 21.20
CA LYS A 619 -5.08 8.33 20.84
C LYS A 619 -6.17 9.39 20.84
N HIS A 620 -7.09 9.30 19.88
CA HIS A 620 -8.20 10.24 19.75
C HIS A 620 -9.55 9.54 19.80
N ASP A 621 -10.52 10.19 20.43
CA ASP A 621 -11.91 9.77 20.38
C ASP A 621 -12.65 10.61 19.32
N VAL A 622 -13.37 9.95 18.40
CA VAL A 622 -14.06 10.60 17.29
C VAL A 622 -15.53 10.18 17.31
N ASP A 623 -16.43 11.15 17.50
CA ASP A 623 -17.88 10.98 17.36
C ASP A 623 -18.40 11.90 16.25
N LEU A 624 -18.42 11.38 15.03
CA LEU A 624 -18.77 12.10 13.83
C LEU A 624 -20.24 11.86 13.45
N ALA A 625 -21.13 12.46 14.23
CA ALA A 625 -22.57 12.47 13.92
C ALA A 625 -22.95 13.56 12.90
N GLY A 626 -22.08 14.53 12.66
CA GLY A 626 -22.23 15.65 11.74
C GLY A 626 -20.88 16.09 11.19
N GLY A 627 -20.60 17.39 11.25
CA GLY A 627 -19.34 17.99 10.82
C GLY A 627 -18.40 18.31 11.98
N TRP A 628 -17.11 18.22 11.73
CA TRP A 628 -16.06 18.71 12.62
C TRP A 628 -15.24 19.82 11.95
N LEU A 629 -14.98 20.89 12.69
CA LEU A 629 -14.02 21.91 12.33
C LEU A 629 -12.84 21.82 13.32
N VAL A 630 -11.65 21.48 12.80
CA VAL A 630 -10.48 21.19 13.63
C VAL A 630 -9.43 22.28 13.44
N TYR A 631 -9.13 22.99 14.53
CA TYR A 631 -8.09 24.00 14.57
C TYR A 631 -6.77 23.44 15.09
N GLY A 632 -5.72 24.13 14.83
CA GLY A 632 -4.37 23.81 15.33
C GLY A 632 -3.29 24.37 14.44
N MET A 633 -2.12 24.49 15.00
CA MET A 633 -0.90 24.94 14.29
C MET A 633 -0.49 23.94 13.22
N ASN A 634 0.36 24.39 12.29
CA ASN A 634 1.06 23.46 11.40
C ASN A 634 1.91 22.49 12.23
N ALA A 635 1.98 21.23 11.81
CA ALA A 635 2.60 20.12 12.54
C ALA A 635 1.92 19.71 13.87
N SER A 636 0.79 20.32 14.28
CA SER A 636 0.06 19.88 15.48
C SER A 636 -0.56 18.48 15.35
N GLY A 637 -0.74 17.96 14.13
CA GLY A 637 -1.31 16.65 13.88
C GLY A 637 -2.69 16.64 13.25
N LYS A 638 -3.22 17.80 12.78
CA LYS A 638 -4.55 17.89 12.10
C LYS A 638 -4.69 16.90 10.95
N SER A 639 -3.75 16.96 10.01
CA SER A 639 -3.71 16.06 8.84
C SER A 639 -3.55 14.60 9.25
N SER A 640 -2.74 14.32 10.29
CA SER A 640 -2.56 12.97 10.81
C SER A 640 -3.84 12.40 11.41
N LEU A 641 -4.60 13.21 12.16
CA LEU A 641 -5.91 12.81 12.71
C LEU A 641 -6.88 12.47 11.57
N MET A 642 -7.01 13.35 10.57
CA MET A 642 -7.90 13.11 9.43
C MET A 642 -7.49 11.87 8.63
N LYS A 643 -6.19 11.69 8.38
CA LYS A 643 -5.68 10.48 7.72
C LYS A 643 -5.98 9.23 8.55
N ALA A 644 -5.82 9.28 9.88
CA ALA A 644 -6.16 8.15 10.74
C ALA A 644 -7.64 7.76 10.63
N VAL A 645 -8.56 8.76 10.62
CA VAL A 645 -10.00 8.52 10.41
C VAL A 645 -10.26 7.90 9.04
N GLY A 646 -9.68 8.47 7.98
CA GLY A 646 -9.84 7.97 6.61
C GLY A 646 -9.30 6.54 6.44
N ILE A 647 -8.09 6.27 6.91
CA ILE A 647 -7.45 4.94 6.86
C ILE A 647 -8.30 3.91 7.62
N ALA A 648 -8.70 4.23 8.86
CA ALA A 648 -9.52 3.31 9.67
C ALA A 648 -10.87 3.02 9.00
N THR A 649 -11.51 4.02 8.38
CA THR A 649 -12.76 3.83 7.63
C THR A 649 -12.57 2.94 6.40
N ILE A 650 -11.51 3.16 5.61
CA ILE A 650 -11.21 2.31 4.45
C ILE A 650 -10.91 0.88 4.90
N LEU A 651 -10.08 0.69 5.94
CA LEU A 651 -9.78 -0.63 6.50
C LEU A 651 -11.05 -1.35 6.98
N ALA A 652 -11.95 -0.65 7.69
CA ALA A 652 -13.22 -1.21 8.10
C ALA A 652 -14.03 -1.67 6.88
N GLN A 653 -14.18 -0.84 5.85
CA GLN A 653 -14.94 -1.19 4.65
C GLN A 653 -14.21 -2.14 3.69
N ALA A 654 -12.91 -2.34 3.85
CA ALA A 654 -12.19 -3.46 3.26
C ALA A 654 -12.49 -4.79 3.99
N GLY A 655 -13.20 -4.75 5.12
CA GLY A 655 -13.46 -5.90 5.97
C GLY A 655 -12.22 -6.32 6.77
N CYS A 656 -11.43 -5.35 7.23
CA CYS A 656 -10.28 -5.51 8.11
C CYS A 656 -10.60 -5.03 9.52
N PHE A 657 -9.85 -5.48 10.52
CA PHE A 657 -9.83 -4.85 11.83
C PHE A 657 -9.07 -3.52 11.75
N VAL A 658 -9.33 -2.61 12.67
CA VAL A 658 -8.93 -1.21 12.59
C VAL A 658 -8.08 -0.76 13.78
N PRO A 659 -7.21 0.24 13.61
CA PRO A 659 -6.32 0.76 14.65
C PRO A 659 -7.07 1.63 15.67
N ALA A 660 -7.95 1.04 16.45
CA ALA A 660 -8.75 1.72 17.47
C ALA A 660 -9.00 0.79 18.67
N THR A 661 -9.56 1.33 19.77
CA THR A 661 -10.07 0.54 20.89
C THR A 661 -11.47 0.03 20.59
N THR A 662 -12.34 0.91 20.12
CA THR A 662 -13.67 0.55 19.59
C THR A 662 -13.92 1.32 18.30
N PHE A 663 -14.66 0.73 17.37
CA PHE A 663 -14.98 1.35 16.09
C PHE A 663 -16.38 0.93 15.68
N ARG A 664 -17.33 1.85 15.72
CA ARG A 664 -18.72 1.61 15.32
C ARG A 664 -19.11 2.56 14.21
N PHE A 665 -19.64 2.04 13.11
CA PHE A 665 -19.91 2.84 11.93
C PHE A 665 -21.07 2.30 11.09
N THR A 666 -21.68 3.20 10.31
CA THR A 666 -22.52 2.85 9.17
C THR A 666 -21.68 2.96 7.90
N PRO A 667 -21.71 1.96 6.98
CA PRO A 667 -20.89 2.01 5.80
C PRO A 667 -21.10 3.28 4.95
N PHE A 668 -20.02 3.94 4.62
CA PHE A 668 -20.00 5.08 3.72
C PHE A 668 -20.08 4.60 2.27
N ARG A 669 -20.73 5.35 1.41
CA ARG A 669 -20.78 5.10 -0.05
C ARG A 669 -19.73 5.90 -0.79
N LYS A 670 -19.29 7.03 -0.23
CA LYS A 670 -18.33 7.95 -0.86
C LYS A 670 -17.35 8.47 0.17
N ILE A 671 -16.08 8.52 -0.21
CA ILE A 671 -15.02 9.14 0.58
C ILE A 671 -14.33 10.17 -0.31
N PHE A 672 -14.31 11.40 0.12
CA PHE A 672 -13.64 12.52 -0.55
C PHE A 672 -12.51 13.04 0.34
N THR A 673 -11.39 13.33 -0.28
CA THR A 673 -10.26 13.93 0.44
C THR A 673 -9.75 15.17 -0.26
N ARG A 674 -9.26 16.13 0.54
CA ARG A 674 -8.51 17.29 0.10
C ARG A 674 -7.46 17.59 1.18
N ILE A 675 -6.37 16.78 1.19
CA ILE A 675 -5.36 16.80 2.26
C ILE A 675 -4.01 17.35 1.78
N LEU A 676 -3.70 17.25 0.49
CA LEU A 676 -2.42 17.67 -0.07
C LEU A 676 -2.64 18.76 -1.12
N ASN A 677 -1.90 19.86 -1.00
CA ASN A 677 -1.77 20.87 -2.04
C ASN A 677 -0.74 20.40 -3.06
N THR A 678 -1.18 19.78 -4.14
CA THR A 678 -0.32 19.50 -5.29
C THR A 678 -0.44 20.65 -6.27
N ASP A 679 0.60 21.48 -6.37
CA ASP A 679 0.70 22.51 -7.39
C ASP A 679 0.67 21.87 -8.78
N ASN A 680 -0.28 22.32 -9.58
CA ASN A 680 -0.45 21.82 -10.94
C ASN A 680 0.11 22.81 -11.97
N LEU A 681 1.40 23.10 -11.86
CA LEU A 681 2.13 23.99 -12.75
C LEU A 681 1.97 23.63 -14.25
N TRP A 682 1.74 22.36 -14.56
CA TRP A 682 1.67 21.86 -15.94
C TRP A 682 0.29 21.99 -16.61
N ALA A 683 -0.77 22.21 -15.82
CA ALA A 683 -2.12 22.39 -16.38
C ALA A 683 -2.43 23.85 -16.76
N GLY A 684 -1.52 24.78 -16.45
CA GLY A 684 -1.78 26.22 -16.64
C GLY A 684 -2.92 26.75 -15.76
N LEU A 685 -3.44 25.93 -14.85
CA LEU A 685 -4.42 26.32 -13.84
C LEU A 685 -3.68 26.72 -12.56
N SER A 686 -4.11 27.82 -11.93
CA SER A 686 -3.62 28.15 -10.59
C SER A 686 -4.01 27.01 -9.62
N SER A 687 -3.20 26.80 -8.58
CA SER A 687 -3.51 25.84 -7.51
C SER A 687 -4.93 26.01 -6.97
N PHE A 688 -5.39 27.25 -6.87
CA PHE A 688 -6.75 27.60 -6.46
C PHE A 688 -7.83 27.12 -7.45
N ALA A 689 -7.61 27.18 -8.76
CA ALA A 689 -8.60 26.72 -9.74
C ALA A 689 -8.75 25.19 -9.70
N VAL A 690 -7.67 24.46 -9.48
CA VAL A 690 -7.71 23.00 -9.24
C VAL A 690 -8.50 22.71 -7.99
N GLU A 691 -8.21 23.42 -6.91
CA GLU A 691 -8.89 23.28 -5.63
C GLU A 691 -10.41 23.51 -5.74
N MET A 692 -10.80 24.56 -6.48
CA MET A 692 -12.24 24.85 -6.70
C MET A 692 -12.91 23.78 -7.57
N THR A 693 -12.21 23.16 -8.49
CA THR A 693 -12.75 22.06 -9.28
C THR A 693 -13.00 20.82 -8.41
N GLU A 694 -12.03 20.47 -7.57
CA GLU A 694 -12.17 19.35 -6.62
C GLU A 694 -13.27 19.60 -5.58
N LEU A 695 -13.33 20.80 -5.01
CA LEU A 695 -14.38 21.19 -4.08
C LEU A 695 -15.77 21.16 -4.73
N ARG A 696 -15.89 21.61 -5.97
CA ARG A 696 -17.14 21.54 -6.74
C ARG A 696 -17.65 20.11 -6.87
N GLU A 697 -16.77 19.13 -7.18
CA GLU A 697 -17.18 17.73 -7.28
C GLU A 697 -17.62 17.17 -5.92
N VAL A 698 -16.92 17.51 -4.83
CA VAL A 698 -17.35 17.16 -3.46
C VAL A 698 -18.74 17.68 -3.17
N LEU A 699 -18.96 18.99 -3.37
CA LEU A 699 -20.25 19.64 -3.08
C LEU A 699 -21.41 19.11 -3.95
N LYS A 700 -21.11 18.73 -5.19
CA LYS A 700 -22.10 18.15 -6.11
C LYS A 700 -22.49 16.72 -5.70
N LEU A 701 -21.53 15.88 -5.37
CA LEU A 701 -21.70 14.45 -5.19
C LEU A 701 -21.98 14.03 -3.74
N ALA A 702 -21.71 14.89 -2.75
CA ALA A 702 -21.92 14.58 -1.35
C ALA A 702 -23.40 14.26 -1.02
N ASP A 703 -23.59 13.26 -0.17
CA ASP A 703 -24.88 12.76 0.32
C ASP A 703 -24.76 12.32 1.79
N PRO A 704 -25.84 11.87 2.46
CA PRO A 704 -25.81 11.45 3.87
C PRO A 704 -24.88 10.26 4.17
N PHE A 705 -24.41 9.54 3.15
CA PHE A 705 -23.45 8.43 3.27
C PHE A 705 -22.04 8.80 2.78
N SER A 706 -21.72 10.08 2.78
CA SER A 706 -20.43 10.60 2.35
C SER A 706 -19.56 10.99 3.54
N LEU A 707 -18.25 10.67 3.46
CA LEU A 707 -17.20 11.18 4.35
C LEU A 707 -16.31 12.15 3.57
N VAL A 708 -16.18 13.38 4.06
CA VAL A 708 -15.36 14.43 3.46
C VAL A 708 -14.25 14.84 4.43
N LEU A 709 -13.00 14.74 3.99
CA LEU A 709 -11.80 15.09 4.75
C LEU A 709 -11.07 16.24 4.04
N GLY A 710 -11.17 17.45 4.58
CA GLY A 710 -10.61 18.66 4.01
C GLY A 710 -9.53 19.27 4.88
N ASP A 711 -8.31 19.47 4.37
CA ASP A 711 -7.20 20.09 5.07
C ASP A 711 -6.82 21.41 4.42
N GLU A 712 -6.89 22.50 5.17
CA GLU A 712 -6.57 23.85 4.74
C GLU A 712 -7.25 24.25 3.42
N VAL A 713 -8.52 23.87 3.27
CA VAL A 713 -9.31 24.13 2.06
C VAL A 713 -9.39 25.63 1.80
N CYS A 714 -9.27 26.05 0.54
CA CYS A 714 -9.22 27.44 0.07
C CYS A 714 -7.98 28.23 0.53
N SER A 715 -6.87 27.55 0.86
CA SER A 715 -5.63 28.24 1.26
C SER A 715 -4.95 29.01 0.11
N GLY A 716 -5.34 28.77 -1.15
CA GLY A 716 -4.77 29.40 -2.36
C GLY A 716 -5.35 30.78 -2.69
N THR A 717 -6.22 31.38 -1.86
CA THR A 717 -6.81 32.70 -2.09
C THR A 717 -6.70 33.61 -0.87
N GLU A 718 -7.20 34.86 -0.97
CA GLU A 718 -7.18 35.80 0.14
C GLU A 718 -8.09 35.33 1.30
N SER A 719 -7.73 35.68 2.51
CA SER A 719 -8.33 35.18 3.75
C SER A 719 -9.85 35.40 3.87
N VAL A 720 -10.38 36.53 3.35
CA VAL A 720 -11.82 36.84 3.44
C VAL A 720 -12.62 35.91 2.52
N SER A 721 -12.23 35.73 1.25
CA SER A 721 -12.87 34.81 0.32
C SER A 721 -12.72 33.36 0.76
N ALA A 722 -11.54 32.98 1.27
CA ALA A 722 -11.30 31.66 1.82
C ALA A 722 -12.28 31.36 2.98
N THR A 723 -12.41 32.29 3.92
CA THR A 723 -13.33 32.16 5.06
C THR A 723 -14.78 32.03 4.60
N ALA A 724 -15.20 32.86 3.62
CA ALA A 724 -16.55 32.82 3.07
C ALA A 724 -16.85 31.49 2.35
N LEU A 725 -15.93 31.02 1.51
CA LEU A 725 -16.08 29.76 0.76
C LEU A 725 -16.09 28.55 1.67
N VAL A 726 -15.20 28.51 2.66
CA VAL A 726 -15.17 27.41 3.64
C VAL A 726 -16.45 27.43 4.47
N GLY A 727 -16.86 28.59 5.02
CA GLY A 727 -18.10 28.71 5.80
C GLY A 727 -19.33 28.24 5.02
N ALA A 728 -19.47 28.67 3.75
CA ALA A 728 -20.55 28.24 2.88
C ALA A 728 -20.50 26.72 2.57
N SER A 729 -19.28 26.16 2.42
CA SER A 729 -19.11 24.72 2.20
C SER A 729 -19.51 23.88 3.42
N LEU A 730 -19.20 24.34 4.63
CA LEU A 730 -19.61 23.68 5.87
C LEU A 730 -21.14 23.63 5.99
N ASP A 731 -21.82 24.76 5.73
CA ASP A 731 -23.27 24.82 5.73
C ASP A 731 -23.88 23.90 4.65
N TRP A 732 -23.34 23.96 3.42
CA TRP A 732 -23.81 23.13 2.32
C TRP A 732 -23.68 21.63 2.63
N LEU A 733 -22.54 21.17 3.12
CA LEU A 733 -22.30 19.76 3.49
C LEU A 733 -23.18 19.33 4.67
N SER A 734 -23.39 20.21 5.65
CA SER A 734 -24.31 19.96 6.76
C SER A 734 -25.75 19.78 6.27
N ASN A 735 -26.21 20.64 5.37
CA ASN A 735 -27.55 20.55 4.76
C ASN A 735 -27.72 19.29 3.89
N LYS A 736 -26.63 18.80 3.27
CA LYS A 736 -26.59 17.50 2.57
C LYS A 736 -26.58 16.30 3.52
N GLY A 737 -26.44 16.53 4.82
CA GLY A 737 -26.30 15.48 5.82
C GLY A 737 -24.98 14.70 5.74
N ALA A 738 -23.98 15.19 5.01
CA ALA A 738 -22.68 14.54 4.89
C ALA A 738 -21.90 14.57 6.22
N ARG A 739 -20.98 13.60 6.40
CA ARG A 739 -20.04 13.60 7.51
C ARG A 739 -18.73 14.20 7.01
N PHE A 740 -18.22 15.20 7.74
CA PHE A 740 -17.01 15.87 7.31
C PHE A 740 -16.09 16.26 8.47
N ILE A 741 -14.80 16.31 8.19
CA ILE A 741 -13.78 16.90 9.06
C ILE A 741 -13.00 17.90 8.23
N PHE A 742 -13.07 19.18 8.61
CA PHE A 742 -12.29 20.24 7.98
C PHE A 742 -11.25 20.73 8.98
N ALA A 743 -9.99 20.66 8.60
CA ALA A 743 -8.91 21.28 9.34
C ALA A 743 -8.60 22.65 8.74
N THR A 744 -8.44 23.66 9.58
CA THR A 744 -8.21 25.02 9.13
C THR A 744 -7.45 25.85 10.17
N HIS A 745 -6.87 26.93 9.70
CA HIS A 745 -6.31 28.02 10.53
C HIS A 745 -7.14 29.32 10.45
N LEU A 746 -8.29 29.29 9.76
CA LEU A 746 -9.18 30.44 9.56
C LEU A 746 -10.03 30.67 10.83
N HIS A 747 -9.45 31.30 11.85
CA HIS A 747 -10.15 31.54 13.13
C HIS A 747 -11.39 32.42 13.00
N GLY A 748 -11.46 33.31 12.01
CA GLY A 748 -12.65 34.13 11.75
C GLY A 748 -13.94 33.34 11.48
N LEU A 749 -13.86 32.03 11.13
CA LEU A 749 -15.04 31.18 10.96
C LEU A 749 -15.86 31.04 12.24
N THR A 750 -15.21 31.03 13.39
CA THR A 750 -15.90 30.92 14.69
C THR A 750 -16.63 32.21 15.13
N GLU A 751 -16.34 33.33 14.49
CA GLU A 751 -16.99 34.62 14.71
C GLU A 751 -18.23 34.83 13.83
N ILE A 752 -18.42 33.95 12.81
CA ILE A 752 -19.52 34.06 11.85
C ILE A 752 -20.79 33.37 12.41
N PRO A 753 -21.88 34.11 12.69
CA PRO A 753 -23.11 33.53 13.25
C PRO A 753 -23.71 32.41 12.42
N LEU A 754 -23.61 32.47 11.07
CA LEU A 754 -24.09 31.43 10.16
C LEU A 754 -23.34 30.11 10.35
N VAL A 755 -22.03 30.16 10.65
CA VAL A 755 -21.20 28.95 10.85
C VAL A 755 -21.45 28.37 12.25
N THR A 756 -21.50 29.23 13.27
CA THR A 756 -21.75 28.78 14.66
C THR A 756 -23.16 28.27 14.88
N ALA A 757 -24.12 28.68 14.05
CA ALA A 757 -25.52 28.23 14.08
C ALA A 757 -25.72 26.83 13.40
N ILE A 758 -24.71 26.25 12.72
CA ILE A 758 -24.84 24.93 12.11
C ILE A 758 -25.04 23.86 13.21
N PRO A 759 -26.22 23.22 13.32
CA PRO A 759 -26.57 22.44 14.54
C PRO A 759 -25.69 21.21 14.77
N SER A 760 -25.12 20.66 13.71
CA SER A 760 -24.31 19.42 13.75
C SER A 760 -22.80 19.67 13.71
N LEU A 761 -22.35 20.92 13.70
CA LEU A 761 -20.95 21.29 13.63
C LEU A 761 -20.33 21.31 15.03
N LYS A 762 -19.28 20.51 15.24
CA LYS A 762 -18.44 20.53 16.45
C LYS A 762 -17.11 21.20 16.13
N ILE A 763 -16.68 22.08 17.01
CA ILE A 763 -15.41 22.80 16.86
C ILE A 763 -14.42 22.23 17.86
N TRP A 764 -13.24 21.84 17.37
CA TRP A 764 -12.16 21.21 18.11
C TRP A 764 -10.83 21.87 17.81
N HIS A 765 -9.87 21.78 18.74
CA HIS A 765 -8.49 22.10 18.46
C HIS A 765 -7.54 21.05 19.01
N LEU A 766 -6.37 20.94 18.38
CA LEU A 766 -5.27 20.10 18.85
C LEU A 766 -4.35 20.94 19.72
N ARG A 767 -4.22 20.56 20.98
CA ARG A 767 -3.45 21.29 21.98
C ARG A 767 -1.97 21.29 21.66
N VAL A 768 -1.40 22.49 21.66
CA VAL A 768 0.03 22.76 21.53
C VAL A 768 0.45 23.68 22.66
N ARG A 769 1.61 23.49 23.21
CA ARG A 769 2.10 24.17 24.40
C ARG A 769 3.52 24.69 24.22
N TYR A 770 3.80 25.93 24.57
CA TYR A 770 5.16 26.48 24.64
C TYR A 770 5.78 26.17 26.01
N ASP A 771 6.95 25.52 26.03
CA ASP A 771 7.73 25.35 27.26
C ASP A 771 8.79 26.46 27.39
N PRO A 772 8.62 27.40 28.30
CA PRO A 772 9.55 28.52 28.47
C PRO A 772 10.92 28.07 29.00
N ALA A 773 11.03 26.92 29.66
CA ALA A 773 12.28 26.44 30.23
C ALA A 773 13.20 25.86 29.14
N SER A 774 12.65 25.06 28.24
CA SER A 774 13.35 24.49 27.09
C SER A 774 13.28 25.37 25.83
N ARG A 775 12.44 26.43 25.85
CA ARG A 775 12.13 27.30 24.69
C ARG A 775 11.60 26.54 23.47
N ILE A 776 10.96 25.40 23.66
CA ILE A 776 10.38 24.57 22.60
C ILE A 776 8.86 24.52 22.68
N LEU A 777 8.24 24.24 21.53
CA LEU A 777 6.82 23.93 21.46
C LEU A 777 6.61 22.44 21.76
N VAL A 778 5.77 22.12 22.71
CA VAL A 778 5.37 20.75 23.02
C VAL A 778 4.02 20.50 22.38
N TYR A 779 3.99 19.58 21.42
CA TYR A 779 2.75 19.16 20.76
C TYR A 779 2.09 18.06 21.60
N GLU A 780 1.17 18.44 22.49
CA GLU A 780 0.41 17.46 23.30
C GLU A 780 -0.54 16.65 22.44
N ARG A 781 -0.98 17.23 21.32
CA ARG A 781 -1.86 16.61 20.32
C ARG A 781 -3.20 16.09 20.88
N THR A 782 -3.58 16.49 22.09
CA THR A 782 -4.89 16.18 22.66
C THR A 782 -5.97 17.01 21.99
N LEU A 783 -7.12 16.41 21.71
CA LEU A 783 -8.27 17.06 21.09
C LEU A 783 -9.11 17.73 22.18
N GLU A 784 -9.26 19.07 22.10
CA GLU A 784 -10.03 19.86 23.06
C GLU A 784 -11.14 20.65 22.35
N PRO A 785 -12.31 20.91 23.02
CA PRO A 785 -13.39 21.70 22.43
C PRO A 785 -12.99 23.15 22.18
N GLY A 786 -13.54 23.75 21.11
CA GLY A 786 -13.32 25.15 20.74
C GLY A 786 -12.19 25.34 19.74
N ALA A 787 -11.98 26.58 19.29
CA ALA A 787 -10.99 26.93 18.27
C ALA A 787 -9.53 27.02 18.78
N GLY A 788 -9.34 27.01 20.09
CA GLY A 788 -8.02 27.26 20.69
C GLY A 788 -7.55 28.69 20.50
N SER A 789 -6.27 28.95 20.79
CA SER A 789 -5.69 30.30 20.63
C SER A 789 -5.37 30.58 19.16
N SER A 790 -5.64 31.79 18.69
CA SER A 790 -5.31 32.26 17.33
C SER A 790 -3.86 32.79 17.18
N LEU A 791 -3.07 32.81 18.25
CA LEU A 791 -1.88 33.64 18.37
C LEU A 791 -0.55 32.88 18.41
N TYR A 792 -0.45 31.74 17.75
CA TYR A 792 0.74 30.88 17.82
C TYR A 792 1.91 31.26 16.88
N GLY A 793 1.69 32.07 15.84
CA GLY A 793 2.71 32.36 14.85
C GLY A 793 3.99 32.98 15.41
N LEU A 794 3.86 33.92 16.31
CA LEU A 794 5.01 34.57 16.96
C LEU A 794 5.68 33.68 18.02
N GLU A 795 4.91 32.79 18.65
CA GLU A 795 5.46 31.81 19.59
C GLU A 795 6.30 30.73 18.85
N VAL A 796 5.86 30.33 17.65
CA VAL A 796 6.68 29.48 16.75
C VAL A 796 7.97 30.19 16.36
N ALA A 797 7.87 31.45 15.95
CA ALA A 797 9.04 32.24 15.57
C ALA A 797 10.02 32.39 16.75
N LYS A 798 9.51 32.54 17.96
CA LYS A 798 10.31 32.57 19.19
C LYS A 798 10.99 31.22 19.47
N ALA A 799 10.29 30.11 19.25
CA ALA A 799 10.84 28.76 19.40
C ALA A 799 11.92 28.42 18.35
N MET A 800 11.90 29.12 17.21
CA MET A 800 12.89 28.99 16.14
C MET A 800 14.06 29.99 16.26
N ASP A 801 14.31 30.56 17.46
CA ASP A 801 15.39 31.49 17.76
C ASP A 801 15.42 32.73 16.85
N ILE A 802 14.26 33.19 16.37
CA ILE A 802 14.15 34.48 15.68
C ILE A 802 14.56 35.63 16.64
N PRO A 803 15.38 36.59 16.19
CA PRO A 803 15.89 37.68 17.06
C PRO A 803 14.77 38.36 17.84
N VAL A 804 14.97 38.53 19.14
CA VAL A 804 13.97 39.14 20.06
C VAL A 804 13.54 40.51 19.58
N SER A 805 14.44 41.33 19.06
CA SER A 805 14.12 42.65 18.51
C SER A 805 13.13 42.62 17.34
N LEU A 806 13.22 41.60 16.48
CA LEU A 806 12.26 41.36 15.38
C LEU A 806 10.90 40.94 15.95
N LEU A 807 10.92 40.06 16.95
CA LEU A 807 9.70 39.59 17.61
C LEU A 807 8.96 40.72 18.31
N ASP A 808 9.67 41.61 19.00
CA ASP A 808 9.08 42.79 19.64
C ASP A 808 8.43 43.74 18.63
N THR A 809 9.11 43.93 17.48
CA THR A 809 8.54 44.70 16.37
C THR A 809 7.31 44.02 15.80
N ALA A 810 7.35 42.69 15.60
CA ALA A 810 6.23 41.89 15.10
C ALA A 810 5.04 41.93 16.08
N HIS A 811 5.27 41.89 17.40
CA HIS A 811 4.24 42.07 18.41
C HIS A 811 3.61 43.47 18.35
N THR A 812 4.40 44.51 18.09
CA THR A 812 3.91 45.87 17.91
C THR A 812 3.04 46.01 16.65
N ILE A 813 3.49 45.44 15.51
CA ILE A 813 2.73 45.43 14.27
C ILE A 813 1.44 44.64 14.44
N ARG A 814 1.48 43.45 15.10
CA ARG A 814 0.31 42.68 15.37
C ARG A 814 -0.74 43.44 16.18
N ARG A 815 -0.32 44.18 17.22
CA ARG A 815 -1.23 45.05 18.01
C ARG A 815 -1.88 46.14 17.16
N ALA A 816 -1.10 46.73 16.23
CA ALA A 816 -1.64 47.74 15.32
C ALA A 816 -2.65 47.14 14.31
N LEU A 817 -2.40 45.89 13.81
CA LEU A 817 -3.30 45.19 12.86
C LEU A 817 -4.62 44.73 13.49
N LEU A 818 -4.57 44.30 14.75
CA LEU A 818 -5.77 43.85 15.45
C LEU A 818 -6.70 45.02 15.88
N GLY A 819 -6.30 46.27 15.60
CA GLY A 819 -7.02 47.46 16.03
C GLY A 819 -6.97 47.57 17.55
N ALA A 820 -6.72 48.74 18.10
CA ALA A 820 -6.69 48.98 19.54
C ALA A 820 -8.10 48.87 20.15
N ALA A 821 -8.66 47.65 20.22
CA ALA A 821 -9.41 47.24 21.38
C ALA A 821 -8.33 47.08 22.46
N ALA A 822 -8.15 48.15 23.25
CA ALA A 822 -7.21 48.19 24.34
C ALA A 822 -7.41 46.94 25.20
N GLU A 823 -6.50 45.96 25.12
CA GLU A 823 -6.16 45.21 26.31
C GLU A 823 -5.58 46.30 27.27
N GLU A 824 -6.37 46.73 28.23
CA GLU A 824 -5.86 47.41 29.41
C GLU A 824 -4.67 46.59 29.88
N GLU A 825 -3.44 47.14 29.84
CA GLU A 825 -2.28 46.47 30.36
C GLU A 825 -2.61 46.02 31.78
N ALA A 826 -2.69 44.69 31.96
CA ALA A 826 -2.97 44.15 33.28
C ALA A 826 -1.92 44.68 34.24
N PRO A 827 -2.28 45.30 35.36
CA PRO A 827 -1.35 45.95 36.24
C PRO A 827 -0.35 44.94 36.76
N LEU A 828 0.92 45.36 36.77
CA LEU A 828 2.03 44.60 37.32
C LEU A 828 1.87 44.37 38.83
N SER A 829 2.36 43.25 39.30
CA SER A 829 2.42 42.96 40.73
C SER A 829 3.36 43.98 41.45
N SER A 830 2.92 44.48 42.61
CA SER A 830 3.76 45.30 43.51
C SER A 830 4.93 44.51 44.13
N TRP A 831 4.88 43.16 44.10
CA TRP A 831 5.86 42.24 44.68
C TRP A 831 6.95 41.78 43.70
N ASN A 832 6.57 41.66 42.40
CA ASN A 832 7.47 41.24 41.35
C ASN A 832 6.99 41.81 40.03
N GLY A 833 7.78 42.65 39.39
CA GLY A 833 7.48 43.39 38.16
C GLY A 833 7.38 42.48 36.90
N THR A 834 7.65 41.19 37.00
CA THR A 834 7.45 40.22 35.91
C THR A 834 6.06 39.56 35.95
N ILE A 835 5.29 39.74 37.06
CA ILE A 835 3.96 39.12 37.21
C ILE A 835 2.90 40.15 36.87
N GLN A 836 2.07 39.82 35.88
CA GLN A 836 0.90 40.61 35.48
C GLN A 836 -0.38 40.00 36.06
N ARG A 837 -1.25 40.81 36.59
CA ARG A 837 -2.56 40.40 37.13
C ARG A 837 -3.59 40.34 36.01
N ARG A 838 -3.51 39.27 35.16
CA ARG A 838 -4.41 39.09 34.03
C ARG A 838 -5.63 38.24 34.33
N ALA A 839 -5.43 37.16 35.03
CA ALA A 839 -6.49 36.22 35.39
C ALA A 839 -6.10 35.44 36.65
N CYS A 840 -7.08 34.97 37.40
CA CYS A 840 -6.85 34.04 38.50
C CYS A 840 -6.26 32.73 38.01
N GLU A 841 -5.08 32.37 38.51
CA GLU A 841 -4.37 31.13 38.06
C GLU A 841 -5.10 29.85 38.48
N ASN A 842 -6.11 29.95 39.37
CA ASN A 842 -6.90 28.80 39.80
C ASN A 842 -8.22 28.67 39.05
N CYS A 843 -9.03 29.70 38.91
CA CYS A 843 -10.36 29.60 38.31
C CYS A 843 -10.53 30.32 36.97
N GLY A 844 -9.51 31.07 36.51
CA GLY A 844 -9.57 31.79 35.26
C GLY A 844 -10.34 33.12 35.34
N GLU A 845 -10.82 33.57 36.49
CA GLU A 845 -11.48 34.86 36.68
C GLU A 845 -10.55 36.00 36.23
N ASN A 846 -11.06 36.92 35.42
CA ASN A 846 -10.26 37.96 34.78
C ASN A 846 -10.68 39.39 35.15
N ILE A 847 -11.51 39.57 36.17
CA ILE A 847 -11.86 40.90 36.70
C ILE A 847 -10.63 41.44 37.40
N ILE A 848 -9.86 42.29 36.73
CA ILE A 848 -8.56 42.82 37.19
C ILE A 848 -8.61 43.45 38.60
N LYS A 849 -9.70 44.09 38.96
CA LYS A 849 -9.90 44.74 40.29
C LYS A 849 -9.99 43.73 41.43
N GLU A 850 -10.37 42.48 41.15
CA GLU A 850 -10.55 41.42 42.11
C GLU A 850 -9.35 40.44 42.17
N LEU A 851 -8.31 40.71 41.38
CA LEU A 851 -7.11 39.89 41.34
C LEU A 851 -6.04 40.38 42.29
N GLU A 852 -5.56 39.50 43.15
CA GLU A 852 -4.47 39.76 44.10
C GLU A 852 -3.30 38.80 43.87
N VAL A 853 -2.07 39.30 44.18
CA VAL A 853 -0.88 38.45 44.12
C VAL A 853 -0.54 37.96 45.51
N HIS A 854 -0.62 36.68 45.70
CA HIS A 854 -0.46 35.98 46.96
C HIS A 854 0.90 35.22 47.01
N HIS A 855 1.52 35.20 48.21
CA HIS A 855 2.74 34.43 48.46
C HIS A 855 2.38 32.98 48.86
N ILE A 856 2.85 32.01 48.15
CA ILE A 856 2.56 30.57 48.40
C ILE A 856 3.19 30.15 49.75
N ARG A 857 4.48 30.49 49.93
CA ARG A 857 5.18 30.33 51.22
C ARG A 857 5.07 31.65 51.95
N GLN A 858 4.73 31.58 53.24
CA GLN A 858 4.47 32.79 54.01
C GLN A 858 5.72 33.62 54.16
N ARG A 859 5.56 34.94 54.03
CA ARG A 859 6.65 35.92 54.22
C ARG A 859 7.34 35.81 55.55
N SER A 860 6.64 35.35 56.57
CA SER A 860 7.16 35.13 57.95
C SER A 860 8.19 33.97 58.02
N GLU A 861 8.28 33.15 57.01
CA GLU A 861 9.24 32.04 56.90
C GLU A 861 10.56 32.49 56.29
N ALA A 862 10.67 33.69 55.74
CA ALA A 862 11.87 34.24 55.17
C ALA A 862 12.72 34.93 56.24
N ASP A 863 14.05 34.96 56.06
CA ASP A 863 15.00 35.64 56.91
C ASP A 863 14.90 37.20 56.78
N ALA A 864 15.72 37.90 57.56
CA ALA A 864 15.74 39.36 57.53
C ALA A 864 16.17 39.95 56.17
N THR A 865 16.76 39.17 55.28
CA THR A 865 17.17 39.56 53.92
C THR A 865 16.12 39.15 52.86
N GLY A 866 15.02 38.53 53.27
CA GLY A 866 13.90 38.12 52.42
C GLY A 866 14.14 36.77 51.71
N HIS A 867 15.09 35.95 52.16
CA HIS A 867 15.35 34.64 51.58
C HIS A 867 14.85 33.51 52.49
N PHE A 868 14.38 32.45 51.85
CA PHE A 868 14.04 31.17 52.52
C PHE A 868 15.30 30.34 52.75
N ALA A 869 15.20 29.32 53.59
CA ALA A 869 16.29 28.40 53.91
C ALA A 869 16.90 27.70 52.68
N ASP A 870 16.22 27.59 51.57
CA ASP A 870 16.64 27.07 50.29
C ASP A 870 17.31 28.13 49.35
N GLY A 871 17.49 29.37 49.86
CA GLY A 871 18.12 30.46 49.15
C GLY A 871 17.21 31.23 48.17
N ALA A 872 15.95 30.85 48.04
CA ALA A 872 14.99 31.51 47.15
C ALA A 872 14.47 32.79 47.81
N HIS A 873 14.41 33.91 47.08
CA HIS A 873 13.85 35.18 47.58
C HIS A 873 12.32 35.10 47.69
N MET A 874 11.72 35.60 48.76
CA MET A 874 10.29 35.53 49.02
C MET A 874 9.43 36.10 47.88
N ASN A 875 9.91 37.12 47.15
CA ASN A 875 9.22 37.71 45.99
C ASN A 875 9.62 37.10 44.65
N HIS A 876 10.28 35.94 44.67
CA HIS A 876 10.58 35.23 43.42
C HIS A 876 9.31 34.72 42.75
N ALA A 877 9.18 34.79 41.42
CA ALA A 877 7.97 34.45 40.67
C ALA A 877 7.39 33.09 41.02
N ARG A 878 8.24 32.12 41.39
CA ARG A 878 7.80 30.78 41.82
C ARG A 878 7.04 30.74 43.13
N ASN A 879 7.24 31.76 43.96
CA ASN A 879 6.57 31.91 45.28
C ASN A 879 5.31 32.76 45.20
N LEU A 880 4.96 33.30 44.04
CA LEU A 880 3.85 34.22 43.86
C LEU A 880 2.78 33.56 42.96
N VAL A 881 1.52 33.80 43.24
CA VAL A 881 0.38 33.34 42.46
C VAL A 881 -0.68 34.42 42.37
N VAL A 882 -1.31 34.57 41.21
CA VAL A 882 -2.45 35.49 41.00
C VAL A 882 -3.72 34.76 41.31
N LEU A 883 -4.47 35.23 42.30
CA LEU A 883 -5.76 34.64 42.68
C LEU A 883 -6.84 35.74 42.71
N CYS A 884 -8.08 35.39 42.40
CA CYS A 884 -9.21 36.23 42.69
C CYS A 884 -9.56 36.11 44.18
N GLU A 885 -10.28 37.10 44.73
CA GLU A 885 -10.65 37.16 46.15
C GLU A 885 -11.25 35.86 46.64
N ARG A 886 -12.11 35.23 45.89
CA ARG A 886 -12.72 33.92 46.22
C ARG A 886 -11.71 32.79 46.29
N CYS A 887 -10.80 32.69 45.34
CA CYS A 887 -9.75 31.64 45.32
C CYS A 887 -8.71 31.91 46.40
N HIS A 888 -8.39 33.16 46.67
CA HIS A 888 -7.51 33.58 47.75
C HIS A 888 -8.07 33.16 49.12
N ASP A 889 -9.36 33.44 49.40
CA ASP A 889 -10.05 33.00 50.60
C ASP A 889 -10.10 31.47 50.71
N ASN A 890 -10.40 30.79 49.62
CA ASN A 890 -10.44 29.32 49.59
C ASN A 890 -9.07 28.70 49.86
N HIS A 891 -8.00 29.32 49.41
CA HIS A 891 -6.63 28.86 49.71
C HIS A 891 -6.31 29.05 51.21
N HIS A 892 -6.64 30.23 51.79
CA HIS A 892 -6.47 30.48 53.22
C HIS A 892 -7.33 29.57 54.09
N ASN A 893 -8.50 29.18 53.59
CA ASN A 893 -9.39 28.26 54.29
C ASN A 893 -9.07 26.80 54.07
N GLY A 894 -8.04 26.48 53.29
CA GLY A 894 -7.57 25.12 52.98
C GLY A 894 -8.52 24.28 52.14
N VAL A 895 -9.43 24.95 51.42
CA VAL A 895 -10.36 24.31 50.48
C VAL A 895 -9.67 23.98 49.15
N ILE A 896 -8.71 24.80 48.77
CA ILE A 896 -7.89 24.58 47.60
C ILE A 896 -6.41 24.60 48.01
N ASP A 897 -5.62 23.72 47.42
CA ASP A 897 -4.18 23.81 47.49
C ASP A 897 -3.65 24.42 46.18
N VAL A 898 -2.71 25.38 46.34
CA VAL A 898 -2.04 25.98 45.21
C VAL A 898 -0.93 25.02 44.81
N GLY A 899 -1.26 24.10 43.90
CA GLY A 899 -0.35 23.07 43.42
C GLY A 899 0.92 23.58 42.74
N SER A 900 1.82 22.68 42.45
CA SER A 900 3.06 22.98 41.74
C SER A 900 2.77 23.54 40.35
N VAL A 901 3.60 24.49 39.89
CA VAL A 901 3.53 24.99 38.52
C VAL A 901 4.08 23.91 37.60
N LYS A 902 3.26 23.33 36.75
CA LYS A 902 3.70 22.56 35.59
C LYS A 902 3.86 23.50 34.42
N MET A 903 5.01 23.45 33.81
CA MET A 903 5.30 24.33 32.68
C MET A 903 4.59 23.78 31.43
N THR A 904 3.66 24.55 30.93
CA THR A 904 2.88 24.27 29.72
C THR A 904 3.17 25.36 28.69
N SER A 905 2.83 25.13 27.43
CA SER A 905 3.10 26.08 26.33
C SER A 905 2.26 27.35 26.34
N GLU A 906 1.24 27.41 27.17
CA GLU A 906 0.49 28.63 27.48
C GLU A 906 1.09 29.40 28.66
N GLY A 907 2.29 28.99 29.11
CA GLY A 907 2.96 29.49 30.28
C GLY A 907 2.81 28.53 31.48
N PRO A 908 3.27 28.95 32.67
CA PRO A 908 3.18 28.15 33.86
C PRO A 908 1.71 27.98 34.27
N VAL A 909 1.19 26.74 34.19
CA VAL A 909 -0.14 26.38 34.67
C VAL A 909 0.02 25.65 36.00
N ARG A 910 -0.72 26.10 37.01
CA ARG A 910 -0.76 25.43 38.28
C ARG A 910 -1.73 24.26 38.28
N GLU A 911 -1.34 23.15 38.89
CA GLU A 911 -2.23 22.03 39.10
C GLU A 911 -3.42 22.48 39.98
N LYS A 912 -4.60 22.24 39.49
CA LYS A 912 -5.85 22.51 40.24
C LYS A 912 -6.10 21.32 41.16
N ASN A 913 -5.58 21.38 42.37
CA ASN A 913 -5.90 20.39 43.40
C ASN A 913 -7.06 20.91 44.24
N VAL A 914 -8.25 20.45 43.95
CA VAL A 914 -9.37 20.55 44.87
C VAL A 914 -9.18 19.46 45.90
N ILE A 915 -8.83 19.80 47.14
CA ILE A 915 -8.77 18.83 48.23
C ILE A 915 -10.23 18.51 48.62
N VAL A 916 -10.76 17.44 48.04
CA VAL A 916 -11.95 16.79 48.60
C VAL A 916 -11.47 16.00 49.82
N SER A 917 -11.22 16.65 50.93
CA SER A 917 -10.99 15.98 52.19
C SER A 917 -12.32 15.57 52.82
N SER A 918 -12.61 14.28 52.71
CA SER A 918 -13.30 13.67 53.83
C SER A 918 -12.35 13.75 55.06
N THR A 919 -12.72 14.59 56.07
CA THR A 919 -12.01 14.75 57.32
C THR A 919 -10.77 15.69 57.34
N SER A 920 -10.99 17.00 57.33
CA SER A 920 -10.34 17.90 58.26
C SER A 920 -11.26 19.06 58.54
N ILE A 921 -12.10 18.89 59.52
CA ILE A 921 -12.79 19.99 60.20
C ILE A 921 -11.67 20.85 60.76
N ARG A 922 -11.38 21.99 60.10
CA ARG A 922 -10.73 23.09 60.79
C ARG A 922 -11.68 23.43 61.92
N ARG A 923 -11.23 23.25 63.20
CA ARG A 923 -11.95 23.72 64.38
C ARG A 923 -12.40 25.13 64.11
N SER A 924 -13.70 25.34 64.04
CA SER A 924 -14.27 26.66 64.03
C SER A 924 -13.78 27.34 65.29
N LYS A 925 -13.62 28.66 65.29
CA LYS A 925 -13.25 29.46 66.46
C LYS A 925 -14.28 29.27 67.59
N TRP A 926 -15.40 28.64 67.32
CA TRP A 926 -16.51 28.34 68.15
C TRP A 926 -16.76 26.85 68.28
N SER A 927 -17.14 26.39 69.48
CA SER A 927 -17.56 25.02 69.68
C SER A 927 -18.88 24.74 68.93
N ASP A 928 -19.18 23.48 68.68
CA ASP A 928 -20.42 23.05 68.04
C ASP A 928 -21.63 23.53 68.78
N GLU A 929 -21.57 23.61 70.13
CA GLU A 929 -22.57 24.10 71.07
C GLU A 929 -22.75 25.64 70.94
N GLN A 930 -21.66 26.36 70.71
CA GLN A 930 -21.70 27.79 70.42
C GLN A 930 -22.32 28.10 69.06
N MET A 931 -22.06 27.23 68.01
CA MET A 931 -22.62 27.37 66.67
C MET A 931 -24.12 27.03 66.64
N GLU A 932 -24.55 26.00 67.38
CA GLU A 932 -26.00 25.71 67.60
C GLU A 932 -26.73 26.88 68.26
N THR A 933 -26.10 27.50 69.23
CA THR A 933 -26.64 28.67 69.89
C THR A 933 -26.81 29.89 68.96
N VAL A 934 -25.81 30.11 68.06
CA VAL A 934 -25.81 31.13 67.04
C VAL A 934 -26.93 30.89 66.03
N GLU A 935 -27.04 29.66 65.55
CA GLU A 935 -28.10 29.27 64.62
C GLU A 935 -29.50 29.36 65.22
N ALA A 936 -29.66 28.89 66.45
CA ALA A 936 -30.92 29.04 67.16
C ALA A 936 -31.33 30.54 67.37
N TYR A 937 -30.37 31.40 67.64
CA TYR A 937 -30.53 32.81 67.75
C TYR A 937 -30.94 33.51 66.44
N ILE A 938 -30.34 33.07 65.30
CA ILE A 938 -30.70 33.57 63.98
C ILE A 938 -32.11 33.11 63.61
N ARG A 939 -32.47 31.85 63.84
CA ARG A 939 -33.84 31.32 63.59
C ARG A 939 -34.87 32.02 64.42
N LYS A 940 -34.55 32.40 65.70
CA LYS A 940 -35.44 33.07 66.60
C LYS A 940 -35.70 34.54 66.23
N TYR A 941 -34.73 35.20 65.56
CA TYR A 941 -34.83 36.63 65.20
C TYR A 941 -34.45 36.81 63.71
N PRO A 942 -35.21 36.25 62.73
CA PRO A 942 -34.83 36.22 61.31
C PRO A 942 -34.74 37.58 60.66
N ASN A 943 -35.44 38.59 61.17
CA ASN A 943 -35.48 39.93 60.61
C ASN A 943 -34.61 40.95 61.40
N CYS A 944 -33.81 40.47 62.33
CA CYS A 944 -32.99 41.41 63.16
C CYS A 944 -31.69 41.78 62.36
N PRO A 945 -31.25 43.02 62.34
CA PRO A 945 -30.01 43.42 61.67
C PRO A 945 -28.81 42.64 62.22
N PRO A 946 -27.94 42.21 61.41
CA PRO A 946 -26.75 41.36 61.79
C PRO A 946 -25.85 41.99 62.85
N SER A 947 -25.67 43.31 62.79
CA SER A 947 -24.92 44.05 63.81
C SER A 947 -25.56 44.01 65.22
N ARG A 948 -26.87 43.95 65.27
CA ARG A 948 -27.62 43.88 66.57
C ARG A 948 -27.60 42.43 67.10
N LEU A 949 -27.71 41.45 66.25
CA LEU A 949 -27.57 40.05 66.65
C LEU A 949 -26.16 39.73 67.17
N VAL A 950 -25.13 40.32 66.63
CA VAL A 950 -23.74 40.16 67.10
C VAL A 950 -23.62 40.77 68.48
N PHE A 951 -24.21 41.90 68.69
CA PHE A 951 -24.24 42.62 70.02
C PHE A 951 -25.00 41.79 71.09
N ASP A 952 -26.19 41.30 70.77
CA ASP A 952 -27.02 40.48 71.64
C ASP A 952 -26.34 39.12 71.96
N LEU A 953 -25.74 38.40 70.96
CA LEU A 953 -24.98 37.17 71.17
C LEU A 953 -23.77 37.37 72.11
N LYS A 954 -23.08 38.47 71.95
CA LYS A 954 -21.96 38.84 72.84
C LYS A 954 -22.40 39.16 74.28
N GLN A 955 -23.53 39.87 74.42
CA GLN A 955 -24.02 40.34 75.77
C GLN A 955 -24.74 39.25 76.54
N LYS A 956 -25.50 38.41 75.83
CA LYS A 956 -26.43 37.44 76.47
C LYS A 956 -25.84 36.03 76.53
N GLU A 957 -25.08 35.64 75.53
CA GLU A 957 -24.56 34.26 75.37
C GLU A 957 -22.98 34.17 75.43
N GLY A 958 -22.35 35.35 75.57
CA GLY A 958 -20.91 35.43 75.66
C GLY A 958 -20.14 35.06 74.32
N ILE A 959 -20.87 34.91 73.25
CA ILE A 959 -20.32 34.46 71.96
C ILE A 959 -19.86 35.68 71.19
N GLN A 960 -18.58 35.74 70.88
CA GLN A 960 -17.96 36.75 70.06
C GLN A 960 -17.85 36.39 68.61
N ILE A 961 -18.79 36.79 67.79
CA ILE A 961 -18.84 36.49 66.32
C ILE A 961 -18.79 37.83 65.54
N SER A 962 -18.14 37.84 64.41
CA SER A 962 -18.14 39.05 63.55
C SER A 962 -19.42 39.16 62.72
N VAL A 963 -19.77 40.38 62.34
CA VAL A 963 -20.98 40.69 61.52
C VAL A 963 -20.90 39.89 60.20
N ALA A 964 -19.70 39.79 59.60
CA ALA A 964 -19.48 39.06 58.37
C ALA A 964 -19.65 37.52 58.54
N ALA A 965 -19.15 36.95 59.64
CA ALA A 965 -19.34 35.54 59.97
C ALA A 965 -20.83 35.24 60.26
N LEU A 966 -21.51 36.06 60.97
CA LEU A 966 -22.93 35.89 61.23
C LEU A 966 -23.81 35.98 59.98
N ARG A 967 -23.45 36.82 59.00
CA ARG A 967 -24.14 36.87 57.69
C ARG A 967 -23.97 35.54 56.94
N LYS A 968 -22.75 34.97 56.89
CA LYS A 968 -22.49 33.69 56.26
C LYS A 968 -23.29 32.55 56.93
N VAL A 969 -23.36 32.49 58.24
CA VAL A 969 -24.18 31.48 58.94
C VAL A 969 -25.69 31.70 58.64
N ARG A 970 -26.13 32.91 58.49
CA ARG A 970 -27.54 33.28 58.16
C ARG A 970 -27.85 32.91 56.66
N GLU A 971 -26.91 33.03 55.77
CA GLU A 971 -27.08 32.63 54.37
C GLU A 971 -27.04 31.11 54.19
N ALA A 972 -26.43 30.38 55.11
CA ALA A 972 -26.33 28.91 55.09
C ALA A 972 -27.53 28.23 55.82
N LEU A 973 -28.32 28.94 56.61
CA LEU A 973 -29.52 28.48 57.28
C LEU A 973 -30.79 28.74 56.43
#